data_abda2a288e988795d674f0ac2777dbaf
#
_entry.id   abda2a288e988795d674f0ac2777dbaf
#
_cell.length_a   1.000
_cell.length_b   1.000
_cell.length_c   1.000
_cell.angle_alpha   90.00
_cell.angle_beta   90.00
_cell.angle_gamma   90.00
#
_symmetry.space_group_name_H-M   'P 1'
#
loop_
_entity.id
_entity.type
_entity.pdbx_description
1 polymer ?
#
loop_
_entity_poly.entity_id
_entity_poly.type
_entity_poly.pdbx_seq_one_letter_code
_entity_poly.pdbx_strand_id
1 'polypeptide(L)'
;LAVQDPRERPANKRTQADQKHAVFRQDDSDFLFYLSLWKALFEKDEDGNKLSGNQRKQFAKKNYLSFPRVREWHQTHRQLVQMVTELKLTDVSDAKNTDKAHAKNASIEATTSDPTAIEDEELRAVKYANLHRALLTGLLSIIAHKTENRGEYLAARQQKAKIFPASTVFKQTPPWVMAFEMVETSQVFMRTVAKIEPEWIISAAGNLLKYHYFEPHWSKKTGRVKAYAQISLFGLIIVSKQLTNYEQVNLSESREIFIRDGLVTGNLGRQAPFLQHNMDKIADIERIEDKLRRRDLLVDEESLYQFYDKKIPAHIASRKAFEDWRAEVEKTDTKHLFFTDEDVLNSQAPTTGEFPEVWKLGDLKLPLRYVFDPASDDDGVTIRVPLAALPQLDAIELLWGVPGWRYELVLQLLKSLPKDIRRQIVPIPDTADSLFDELQPAGGHGLLKQLCQALNRRGIMSVTPESFNPASIDRYLQPQICVVDDKNRIIEKGRDLQTLQIRHASETSQAVNEQQGVHTEFPEHFAFSKNHHSAGVVMKQFAALVADEAGEAVSIHQYTDVNAALQAHRVGVLTLIKGKLGAKKKQLTSQVDKIFKLAFAPLGDMDKLKTIIIDATLDAALEEHYVLFDHSTDLPESADSMAVGLAEELPFTTEEYAQTLEVVASNFLLTGQGVIKTLKNVYTRWQRIRQGLLMLDREIFGESIEDIEDQLEDLHLADFVYRMDYSHWQQYPRYLEALEIRLERLEHNLDADLDGVYALDLHMERLAGRADKDAISEYRWMVEEYRIQLFAQPMKTRMAVSPKRLSKMWDKVS
;
A
#
# COMPACT_ATOMS: atom_id res chain seq x y z
N LEU A 1 21.03 -41.32 49.80
CA LEU A 1 21.71 -41.58 48.56
C LEU A 1 23.04 -42.34 48.70
N ALA A 2 23.71 -42.21 49.79
CA ALA A 2 24.99 -42.92 50.06
C ALA A 2 24.84 -44.40 50.49
N VAL A 3 23.62 -44.87 50.63
CA VAL A 3 23.29 -46.27 51.02
C VAL A 3 22.29 -46.85 50.01
N GLN A 4 22.18 -48.20 49.98
CA GLN A 4 21.20 -48.87 49.10
C GLN A 4 19.77 -48.49 49.49
N ASP A 5 18.88 -48.41 48.50
CA ASP A 5 17.45 -48.15 48.71
C ASP A 5 16.84 -49.12 49.70
N PRO A 6 16.23 -48.64 50.77
CA PRO A 6 15.63 -49.50 51.81
C PRO A 6 14.35 -50.22 51.36
N ARG A 7 13.76 -49.91 50.22
CA ARG A 7 12.52 -50.52 49.74
C ARG A 7 12.73 -51.98 49.33
N GLU A 8 11.83 -52.81 49.74
CA GLU A 8 11.78 -54.22 49.32
C GLU A 8 10.47 -54.44 48.54
N ARG A 9 10.55 -55.23 47.49
CA ARG A 9 9.40 -55.59 46.64
C ARG A 9 9.35 -57.11 46.46
N PRO A 10 8.92 -57.89 47.47
CA PRO A 10 8.79 -59.34 47.39
C PRO A 10 7.88 -59.71 46.17
N ALA A 11 8.26 -60.70 45.39
CA ALA A 11 7.57 -61.07 44.16
C ALA A 11 6.05 -61.34 44.36
N ASN A 12 5.68 -61.97 45.48
CA ASN A 12 4.31 -62.32 45.81
C ASN A 12 3.49 -61.21 46.51
N LYS A 13 4.11 -60.03 46.78
CA LYS A 13 3.47 -58.89 47.47
C LYS A 13 3.82 -57.53 46.86
N ARG A 14 4.19 -57.53 45.63
CA ARG A 14 4.67 -56.32 44.93
C ARG A 14 3.68 -55.16 44.98
N THR A 15 2.42 -55.43 44.67
CA THR A 15 1.34 -54.40 44.69
C THR A 15 1.12 -53.81 46.09
N GLN A 16 1.16 -54.69 47.13
CA GLN A 16 1.00 -54.22 48.53
C GLN A 16 2.19 -53.36 48.98
N ALA A 17 3.43 -53.76 48.59
CA ALA A 17 4.62 -53.00 48.88
C ALA A 17 4.55 -51.61 48.20
N ASP A 18 4.17 -51.57 46.89
CA ASP A 18 4.02 -50.30 46.14
C ASP A 18 2.97 -49.39 46.74
N GLN A 19 1.83 -49.91 47.22
CA GLN A 19 0.80 -49.12 47.94
C GLN A 19 1.34 -48.54 49.26
N LYS A 20 2.14 -49.31 49.99
CA LYS A 20 2.74 -48.81 51.25
C LYS A 20 3.82 -47.79 51.02
N HIS A 21 4.59 -47.93 49.98
CA HIS A 21 5.61 -46.96 49.59
C HIS A 21 4.97 -45.66 49.02
N ALA A 22 3.79 -45.75 48.39
CA ALA A 22 3.10 -44.60 47.82
C ALA A 22 2.77 -43.50 48.84
N VAL A 23 2.54 -43.86 50.10
CA VAL A 23 2.23 -42.93 51.20
C VAL A 23 3.34 -41.88 51.44
N PHE A 24 4.61 -42.25 51.09
CA PHE A 24 5.77 -41.39 51.32
C PHE A 24 6.18 -40.61 50.04
N ARG A 25 5.48 -40.82 48.93
CA ARG A 25 5.76 -40.12 47.70
C ARG A 25 5.29 -38.66 47.80
N GLN A 26 6.08 -37.79 47.28
CA GLN A 26 5.71 -36.39 47.04
C GLN A 26 5.80 -36.12 45.55
N ASP A 27 4.97 -35.29 45.05
CA ASP A 27 4.97 -34.90 43.64
C ASP A 27 6.25 -34.14 43.31
N ASP A 28 6.63 -34.19 42.03
CA ASP A 28 7.77 -33.54 41.43
C ASP A 28 9.17 -34.05 41.83
N SER A 29 9.31 -34.94 42.83
CA SER A 29 10.62 -35.42 43.21
C SER A 29 10.61 -36.77 43.94
N ASP A 30 11.36 -37.72 43.42
CA ASP A 30 11.67 -39.00 44.11
C ASP A 30 12.62 -38.78 45.31
N PHE A 31 13.40 -37.71 45.35
CA PHE A 31 14.28 -37.45 46.51
C PHE A 31 13.47 -37.13 47.78
N LEU A 32 12.33 -36.47 47.62
CA LEU A 32 11.45 -36.16 48.74
C LEU A 32 10.83 -37.41 49.38
N PHE A 33 10.73 -38.52 48.65
CA PHE A 33 10.33 -39.79 49.20
C PHE A 33 11.23 -40.21 50.35
N TYR A 34 12.55 -40.10 50.16
CA TYR A 34 13.51 -40.46 51.21
C TYR A 34 13.42 -39.53 52.44
N LEU A 35 13.15 -38.26 52.21
CA LEU A 35 12.95 -37.28 53.29
C LEU A 35 11.69 -37.57 54.07
N SER A 36 10.57 -37.90 53.40
CA SER A 36 9.31 -38.26 54.03
C SER A 36 9.45 -39.57 54.82
N LEU A 37 10.14 -40.57 54.22
CA LEU A 37 10.42 -41.83 54.92
C LEU A 37 11.34 -41.65 56.14
N TRP A 38 12.36 -40.76 56.07
CA TRP A 38 13.24 -40.43 57.19
C TRP A 38 12.48 -39.80 58.33
N LYS A 39 11.59 -38.83 58.02
CA LYS A 39 10.74 -38.19 59.05
C LYS A 39 9.90 -39.23 59.78
N ALA A 40 9.24 -40.12 59.04
CA ALA A 40 8.42 -41.17 59.65
C ALA A 40 9.20 -42.18 60.51
N LEU A 41 10.51 -42.39 60.24
CA LEU A 41 11.33 -43.35 60.98
C LEU A 41 12.10 -42.77 62.18
N PHE A 42 12.54 -41.49 62.04
CA PHE A 42 13.55 -40.95 62.97
C PHE A 42 13.17 -39.62 63.62
N GLU A 43 12.23 -38.88 63.05
CA GLU A 43 11.73 -37.62 63.64
C GLU A 43 10.62 -37.90 64.65
N LYS A 44 10.21 -36.88 65.46
CA LYS A 44 9.06 -36.93 66.31
C LYS A 44 7.81 -36.80 65.46
N ASP A 45 6.76 -37.62 65.88
CA ASP A 45 5.42 -37.47 65.33
C ASP A 45 4.76 -36.16 65.85
N GLU A 46 3.52 -35.91 65.42
CA GLU A 46 2.74 -34.74 65.88
C GLU A 46 2.52 -34.71 67.34
N ASP A 47 2.49 -35.91 68.01
CA ASP A 47 2.37 -36.07 69.41
C ASP A 47 3.70 -36.01 70.24
N GLY A 48 4.79 -35.71 69.51
CA GLY A 48 6.14 -35.53 70.03
C GLY A 48 6.88 -36.86 70.39
N ASN A 49 6.37 -38.03 69.99
CA ASN A 49 6.97 -39.33 70.26
C ASN A 49 7.94 -39.75 69.12
N LYS A 50 9.06 -40.39 69.51
CA LYS A 50 9.97 -41.00 68.52
C LYS A 50 9.83 -42.50 68.58
N LEU A 51 9.88 -43.15 67.38
CA LEU A 51 9.85 -44.64 67.35
C LEU A 51 11.08 -45.23 68.04
N SER A 52 10.85 -46.20 68.95
CA SER A 52 11.90 -47.00 69.57
C SER A 52 12.52 -47.97 68.49
N GLY A 53 13.67 -48.56 68.84
CA GLY A 53 14.34 -49.53 67.92
C GLY A 53 13.43 -50.69 67.52
N ASN A 54 12.62 -51.22 68.38
CA ASN A 54 11.65 -52.31 68.11
C ASN A 54 10.49 -51.79 67.22
N GLN A 55 9.95 -50.63 67.56
CA GLN A 55 8.90 -50.01 66.78
C GLN A 55 9.41 -49.69 65.33
N ARG A 56 10.65 -49.18 65.14
CA ARG A 56 11.25 -48.99 63.80
C ARG A 56 11.38 -50.33 63.05
N LYS A 57 11.75 -51.43 63.73
CA LYS A 57 11.83 -52.75 63.10
C LYS A 57 10.45 -53.24 62.65
N GLN A 58 9.40 -53.02 63.45
CA GLN A 58 8.01 -53.32 63.09
C GLN A 58 7.52 -52.45 61.97
N PHE A 59 7.80 -51.14 61.98
CA PHE A 59 7.47 -50.18 60.96
C PHE A 59 8.09 -50.58 59.58
N ALA A 60 9.39 -50.95 59.60
CA ALA A 60 10.08 -51.39 58.44
C ALA A 60 9.43 -52.67 57.85
N LYS A 61 9.12 -53.66 58.66
CA LYS A 61 8.43 -54.88 58.26
C LYS A 61 7.04 -54.61 57.69
N LYS A 62 6.25 -53.75 58.33
CA LYS A 62 4.90 -53.34 57.85
C LYS A 62 4.89 -52.60 56.54
N ASN A 63 5.92 -51.82 56.25
CA ASN A 63 6.05 -51.01 55.06
C ASN A 63 6.99 -51.60 54.01
N TYR A 64 7.33 -52.88 54.10
CA TYR A 64 8.22 -53.56 53.15
C TYR A 64 9.57 -52.86 52.96
N LEU A 65 10.23 -52.51 54.08
CA LEU A 65 11.54 -51.88 54.10
C LEU A 65 12.57 -52.86 54.71
N SER A 66 13.78 -52.91 54.09
CA SER A 66 14.91 -53.65 54.64
C SER A 66 15.42 -52.98 55.92
N PHE A 67 15.15 -53.57 57.08
CA PHE A 67 15.60 -52.99 58.34
C PHE A 67 17.14 -52.90 58.48
N PRO A 68 17.95 -53.83 57.93
CA PRO A 68 19.40 -53.66 57.89
C PRO A 68 19.80 -52.37 57.19
N ARG A 69 19.21 -52.12 55.98
CA ARG A 69 19.48 -50.88 55.19
C ARG A 69 19.01 -49.62 55.91
N VAL A 70 17.88 -49.68 56.60
CA VAL A 70 17.40 -48.56 57.41
C VAL A 70 18.36 -48.24 58.56
N ARG A 71 18.96 -49.25 59.13
CA ARG A 71 19.95 -49.08 60.23
C ARG A 71 21.27 -48.50 59.65
N GLU A 72 21.74 -49.02 58.55
CA GLU A 72 22.88 -48.48 57.84
C GLU A 72 22.68 -47.02 57.43
N TRP A 73 21.52 -46.68 56.88
CA TRP A 73 21.13 -45.31 56.60
C TRP A 73 21.21 -44.36 57.79
N HIS A 74 20.68 -44.77 58.92
CA HIS A 74 20.76 -44.01 60.18
C HIS A 74 22.20 -43.83 60.63
N GLN A 75 23.06 -44.87 60.55
CA GLN A 75 24.48 -44.83 60.95
C GLN A 75 25.25 -43.84 60.04
N THR A 76 25.10 -44.00 58.71
CA THR A 76 25.73 -43.09 57.72
C THR A 76 25.33 -41.65 57.95
N HIS A 77 24.06 -41.38 58.17
CA HIS A 77 23.56 -40.01 58.48
C HIS A 77 24.27 -39.44 59.76
N ARG A 78 24.36 -40.22 60.79
CA ARG A 78 25.06 -39.78 62.03
C ARG A 78 26.53 -39.47 61.77
N GLN A 79 27.23 -40.29 61.03
CA GLN A 79 28.63 -40.02 60.63
C GLN A 79 28.74 -38.73 59.82
N LEU A 80 27.89 -38.49 58.82
CA LEU A 80 27.87 -37.29 58.04
C LEU A 80 27.58 -36.04 58.85
N VAL A 81 26.62 -36.09 59.80
CA VAL A 81 26.33 -34.98 60.73
C VAL A 81 27.54 -34.66 61.63
N GLN A 82 28.23 -35.71 62.13
CA GLN A 82 29.43 -35.49 62.90
C GLN A 82 30.54 -34.83 62.06
N MET A 83 30.78 -35.29 60.85
CA MET A 83 31.78 -34.69 59.97
C MET A 83 31.45 -33.20 59.62
N VAL A 84 30.20 -32.91 59.36
CA VAL A 84 29.75 -31.50 59.06
C VAL A 84 29.97 -30.63 60.29
N THR A 85 29.71 -31.16 61.52
CA THR A 85 29.93 -30.42 62.75
C THR A 85 31.43 -30.18 63.00
N GLU A 86 32.27 -31.21 62.82
CA GLU A 86 33.71 -31.12 62.99
C GLU A 86 34.35 -30.15 62.02
N LEU A 87 33.87 -30.08 60.78
CA LEU A 87 34.36 -29.16 59.72
C LEU A 87 33.84 -27.76 59.89
N LYS A 88 32.99 -27.48 60.92
CA LYS A 88 32.31 -26.16 61.13
C LYS A 88 31.61 -25.61 59.90
N LEU A 89 31.04 -26.48 59.06
CA LEU A 89 30.39 -26.10 57.77
C LEU A 89 28.96 -25.54 58.00
N THR A 90 28.46 -25.53 59.27
CA THR A 90 27.18 -24.96 59.64
C THR A 90 27.37 -23.93 60.74
N ASP A 91 27.38 -22.65 60.38
CA ASP A 91 26.99 -21.57 61.30
C ASP A 91 25.45 -21.57 61.34
N VAL A 92 24.91 -22.17 62.40
CA VAL A 92 23.41 -22.28 62.61
C VAL A 92 22.80 -20.92 62.98
N SER A 93 23.60 -19.85 63.09
CA SER A 93 23.12 -18.53 63.50
C SER A 93 22.46 -17.70 62.39
N ASP A 94 22.79 -17.92 61.11
CA ASP A 94 22.32 -17.06 59.98
C ASP A 94 21.07 -17.54 59.25
N ALA A 95 20.57 -18.77 59.55
CA ALA A 95 19.41 -19.33 58.89
C ALA A 95 18.09 -18.62 59.23
N LYS A 96 18.06 -17.72 60.25
CA LYS A 96 16.85 -16.97 60.61
C LYS A 96 16.70 -15.62 59.90
N ASN A 97 17.76 -15.10 59.25
CA ASN A 97 17.72 -13.77 58.61
C ASN A 97 17.61 -13.80 57.08
N THR A 98 17.91 -14.93 56.41
CA THR A 98 17.82 -15.05 54.98
C THR A 98 16.38 -15.25 54.46
N ASP A 99 15.47 -15.76 55.28
CA ASP A 99 14.05 -15.97 54.90
C ASP A 99 13.25 -14.67 54.70
N LYS A 100 13.74 -13.53 55.23
CA LYS A 100 13.04 -12.23 55.09
C LYS A 100 13.49 -11.36 53.91
N ALA A 101 14.65 -11.65 53.30
CA ALA A 101 15.19 -10.82 52.24
C ALA A 101 14.69 -11.19 50.84
N HIS A 102 14.25 -12.42 50.59
CA HIS A 102 13.76 -12.90 49.30
C HIS A 102 12.26 -12.75 49.04
N ALA A 103 11.46 -12.44 50.08
CA ALA A 103 9.99 -12.27 49.98
C ALA A 103 9.54 -10.90 49.41
N LYS A 104 10.49 -9.98 49.08
CA LYS A 104 10.13 -8.59 48.71
C LYS A 104 10.02 -8.30 47.23
N ASN A 105 10.28 -9.25 46.31
CA ASN A 105 10.33 -9.00 44.87
C ASN A 105 9.35 -9.79 43.98
N ALA A 106 8.30 -10.37 44.58
CA ALA A 106 7.26 -11.05 43.79
C ALA A 106 5.87 -10.51 44.19
N SER A 107 5.53 -9.35 43.69
CA SER A 107 4.14 -8.86 43.68
C SER A 107 3.59 -9.04 42.25
N ILE A 108 2.85 -10.13 42.06
CA ILE A 108 1.97 -10.29 40.89
C ILE A 108 0.59 -10.66 41.49
N GLU A 109 -0.42 -9.95 41.01
CA GLU A 109 -1.81 -9.96 41.36
C GLU A 109 -2.40 -11.39 41.59
N ALA A 110 -2.89 -11.67 42.76
CA ALA A 110 -3.61 -12.90 43.07
C ALA A 110 -5.11 -12.62 43.24
N THR A 111 -5.88 -13.28 42.43
CA THR A 111 -7.32 -13.48 42.64
C THR A 111 -7.58 -14.55 43.68
N THR A 112 -8.27 -14.15 44.72
CA THR A 112 -9.05 -14.95 45.71
C THR A 112 -8.67 -16.41 45.94
N SER A 113 -7.83 -16.64 46.94
CA SER A 113 -7.75 -17.87 47.75
C SER A 113 -7.17 -17.54 49.13
N ASP A 114 -7.48 -18.40 50.14
CA ASP A 114 -7.16 -18.23 51.56
C ASP A 114 -5.67 -17.87 51.78
N PRO A 115 -5.32 -16.77 52.49
CA PRO A 115 -3.95 -16.30 52.66
C PRO A 115 -3.01 -17.31 53.38
N THR A 116 -3.53 -18.15 54.24
CA THR A 116 -2.74 -19.15 55.01
C THR A 116 -2.31 -20.33 54.12
N ALA A 117 -3.12 -20.73 53.17
CA ALA A 117 -2.78 -21.80 52.19
C ALA A 117 -1.69 -21.35 51.17
N ILE A 118 -1.68 -20.08 50.84
CA ILE A 118 -0.70 -19.49 49.91
C ILE A 118 0.69 -19.41 50.60
N GLU A 119 0.77 -18.95 51.86
CA GLU A 119 2.02 -18.90 52.59
C GLU A 119 2.65 -20.30 52.79
N ASP A 120 1.83 -21.34 53.00
CA ASP A 120 2.31 -22.72 53.11
C ASP A 120 2.81 -23.29 51.79
N GLU A 121 2.20 -22.94 50.66
CA GLU A 121 2.61 -23.39 49.33
C GLU A 121 3.91 -22.71 48.89
N GLU A 122 4.06 -21.40 49.10
CA GLU A 122 5.30 -20.66 48.84
C GLU A 122 6.47 -21.21 49.69
N LEU A 123 6.24 -21.47 50.97
CA LEU A 123 7.26 -22.03 51.85
C LEU A 123 7.68 -23.45 51.40
N ARG A 124 6.75 -24.28 50.89
CA ARG A 124 7.05 -25.60 50.29
C ARG A 124 7.89 -25.47 49.05
N ALA A 125 7.53 -24.52 48.15
CA ALA A 125 8.28 -24.27 46.90
C ALA A 125 9.72 -23.81 47.20
N VAL A 126 9.92 -22.90 48.16
CA VAL A 126 11.25 -22.45 48.61
C VAL A 126 12.07 -23.59 49.16
N LYS A 127 11.49 -24.43 50.02
CA LYS A 127 12.17 -25.61 50.56
C LYS A 127 12.52 -26.64 49.49
N TYR A 128 11.65 -26.85 48.52
CA TYR A 128 11.89 -27.69 47.34
C TYR A 128 13.07 -27.17 46.54
N ALA A 129 13.05 -25.88 46.19
CA ALA A 129 14.11 -25.25 45.40
C ALA A 129 15.47 -25.34 46.12
N ASN A 130 15.53 -25.00 47.41
CA ASN A 130 16.78 -25.01 48.17
C ASN A 130 17.38 -26.42 48.28
N LEU A 131 16.56 -27.45 48.54
CA LEU A 131 17.02 -28.83 48.61
C LEU A 131 17.56 -29.29 47.23
N HIS A 132 16.78 -29.06 46.15
CA HIS A 132 17.16 -29.56 44.84
C HIS A 132 18.34 -28.80 44.23
N ARG A 133 18.47 -27.51 44.54
CA ARG A 133 19.65 -26.71 44.13
C ARG A 133 20.91 -27.24 44.86
N ALA A 134 20.82 -27.58 46.14
CA ALA A 134 21.96 -28.18 46.83
C ALA A 134 22.32 -29.54 46.29
N LEU A 135 21.35 -30.41 45.98
CA LEU A 135 21.60 -31.71 45.34
C LEU A 135 22.17 -31.59 43.95
N LEU A 136 21.69 -30.59 43.18
CA LEU A 136 22.11 -30.33 41.80
C LEU A 136 23.61 -30.04 41.66
N THR A 137 24.24 -29.39 42.68
CA THR A 137 25.69 -29.12 42.66
C THR A 137 26.53 -30.39 42.51
N GLY A 138 26.02 -31.52 43.03
CA GLY A 138 26.72 -32.83 42.89
C GLY A 138 26.19 -33.68 41.74
N LEU A 139 25.10 -33.31 41.09
CA LEU A 139 24.41 -34.12 40.08
C LEU A 139 24.35 -33.44 38.68
N LEU A 140 25.14 -32.42 38.41
CA LEU A 140 25.18 -31.70 37.14
C LEU A 140 25.48 -32.57 35.91
N SER A 141 26.15 -33.71 36.13
CA SER A 141 26.44 -34.65 35.04
C SER A 141 25.26 -35.57 34.68
N ILE A 142 24.21 -35.59 35.53
CA ILE A 142 23.06 -36.48 35.38
C ILE A 142 21.75 -35.61 35.30
N ILE A 143 21.83 -34.54 34.60
CA ILE A 143 20.66 -33.74 34.20
C ILE A 143 20.21 -34.13 32.82
N ALA A 144 18.93 -33.97 32.50
CA ALA A 144 18.40 -34.24 31.18
C ALA A 144 17.26 -33.31 30.79
N HIS A 145 17.18 -33.01 29.54
CA HIS A 145 16.16 -32.20 28.91
C HIS A 145 15.21 -33.06 28.09
N LYS A 146 13.91 -32.80 28.18
CA LYS A 146 12.88 -33.49 27.41
C LYS A 146 13.04 -33.17 25.92
N THR A 147 13.00 -34.23 25.09
CA THR A 147 13.00 -34.10 23.62
C THR A 147 11.58 -34.01 23.08
N GLU A 148 11.41 -33.77 21.79
CA GLU A 148 10.11 -33.80 21.11
C GLU A 148 9.47 -35.19 21.09
N ASN A 149 10.29 -36.25 21.22
CA ASN A 149 9.82 -37.62 21.28
C ASN A 149 9.17 -37.92 22.63
N ARG A 150 8.01 -38.56 22.62
CA ARG A 150 7.24 -38.83 23.84
C ARG A 150 8.05 -39.66 24.84
N GLY A 151 8.29 -39.08 26.02
CA GLY A 151 8.95 -39.74 27.14
C GLY A 151 10.47 -39.94 26.97
N GLU A 152 11.08 -39.37 25.94
CA GLU A 152 12.53 -39.37 25.71
C GLU A 152 13.15 -38.08 26.28
N TYR A 153 14.30 -38.23 26.89
CA TYR A 153 15.12 -37.17 27.43
C TYR A 153 16.52 -37.25 26.86
N LEU A 154 17.13 -36.12 26.64
CA LEU A 154 18.52 -35.99 26.26
C LEU A 154 19.33 -35.58 27.49
N ALA A 155 20.26 -36.42 27.91
CA ALA A 155 21.19 -36.17 29.00
C ALA A 155 22.56 -35.70 28.51
N ALA A 156 23.45 -35.39 29.44
CA ALA A 156 24.82 -35.00 29.12
C ALA A 156 25.48 -35.96 28.10
N ARG A 157 26.36 -35.44 27.25
CA ARG A 157 27.06 -36.15 26.16
C ARG A 157 26.11 -36.77 25.12
N GLN A 158 24.93 -36.15 24.91
CA GLN A 158 23.93 -36.57 23.93
C GLN A 158 23.33 -37.96 24.20
N GLN A 159 23.38 -38.42 25.44
CA GLN A 159 22.85 -39.73 25.84
C GLN A 159 21.31 -39.64 25.94
N LYS A 160 20.62 -40.52 25.20
CA LYS A 160 19.15 -40.63 25.28
C LYS A 160 18.77 -41.50 26.48
N ALA A 161 17.83 -41.02 27.28
CA ALA A 161 17.35 -41.69 28.47
C ALA A 161 15.84 -41.53 28.64
N LYS A 162 15.23 -42.39 29.46
CA LYS A 162 13.81 -42.30 29.89
C LYS A 162 13.71 -42.28 31.38
N ILE A 163 12.69 -41.61 31.88
CA ILE A 163 12.36 -41.64 33.31
C ILE A 163 11.86 -43.07 33.64
N PHE A 164 12.37 -43.65 34.75
CA PHE A 164 11.93 -44.95 35.14
C PHE A 164 10.44 -44.96 35.53
N PRO A 165 9.60 -45.93 35.08
CA PRO A 165 8.15 -45.91 35.22
C PRO A 165 7.62 -45.83 36.68
N ALA A 166 8.43 -46.23 37.68
CA ALA A 166 8.06 -46.15 39.06
C ALA A 166 8.36 -44.80 39.72
N SER A 167 8.99 -43.85 39.00
CA SER A 167 9.23 -42.48 39.48
C SER A 167 7.91 -41.72 39.64
N THR A 168 7.81 -40.85 40.63
CA THR A 168 6.69 -39.90 40.80
C THR A 168 6.59 -38.93 39.63
N VAL A 169 7.72 -38.57 39.02
CA VAL A 169 7.84 -37.60 37.94
C VAL A 169 7.50 -38.20 36.54
N PHE A 170 7.38 -39.55 36.44
CA PHE A 170 7.17 -40.24 35.18
C PHE A 170 5.97 -39.74 34.34
N LYS A 171 4.85 -39.51 35.02
CA LYS A 171 3.60 -39.07 34.35
C LYS A 171 3.61 -37.56 33.98
N GLN A 172 4.36 -36.77 34.69
CA GLN A 172 4.38 -35.30 34.56
C GLN A 172 5.28 -34.89 33.38
N THR A 173 6.29 -35.67 33.05
CA THR A 173 7.28 -35.44 31.98
C THR A 173 7.76 -33.96 31.92
N PRO A 174 8.35 -33.42 32.98
CA PRO A 174 8.78 -32.04 33.06
C PRO A 174 9.89 -31.74 32.06
N PRO A 175 10.06 -30.48 31.63
CA PRO A 175 11.07 -30.11 30.63
C PRO A 175 12.49 -30.45 31.05
N TRP A 176 12.83 -30.22 32.31
CA TRP A 176 14.14 -30.50 32.86
C TRP A 176 14.05 -31.37 34.09
N VAL A 177 14.97 -32.33 34.16
CA VAL A 177 15.08 -33.27 35.29
C VAL A 177 16.52 -33.41 35.72
N MET A 178 16.74 -33.66 36.97
CA MET A 178 17.97 -34.27 37.48
C MET A 178 17.68 -35.67 38.00
N ALA A 179 18.60 -36.58 37.84
CA ALA A 179 18.50 -37.95 38.36
C ALA A 179 19.67 -38.24 39.29
N PHE A 180 19.49 -39.22 40.15
CA PHE A 180 20.61 -39.72 40.99
C PHE A 180 21.51 -40.68 40.21
N GLU A 181 20.91 -41.56 39.39
CA GLU A 181 21.62 -42.54 38.62
C GLU A 181 20.97 -42.79 37.25
N MET A 182 21.81 -43.20 36.29
CA MET A 182 21.35 -43.75 35.04
C MET A 182 21.70 -45.24 34.96
N VAL A 183 20.69 -46.05 34.69
CA VAL A 183 20.84 -47.51 34.62
C VAL A 183 20.53 -47.98 33.20
N GLU A 184 21.50 -48.58 32.57
CA GLU A 184 21.37 -49.20 31.24
C GLU A 184 20.84 -50.62 31.35
N THR A 185 19.73 -50.88 30.67
CA THR A 185 19.12 -52.22 30.50
C THR A 185 18.87 -52.43 28.99
N SER A 186 17.65 -52.64 28.54
CA SER A 186 17.26 -52.51 27.13
C SER A 186 17.29 -51.06 26.62
N GLN A 187 17.21 -50.11 27.55
CA GLN A 187 17.27 -48.63 27.36
C GLN A 187 17.93 -48.01 28.60
N VAL A 188 18.39 -46.81 28.48
CA VAL A 188 18.90 -46.04 29.63
C VAL A 188 17.71 -45.44 30.40
N PHE A 189 17.63 -45.79 31.69
CA PHE A 189 16.62 -45.24 32.60
C PHE A 189 17.23 -44.36 33.66
N MET A 190 16.62 -43.22 33.87
CA MET A 190 16.88 -42.30 34.99
C MET A 190 16.11 -42.77 36.24
N ARG A 191 16.78 -42.96 37.34
CA ARG A 191 16.17 -43.32 38.62
C ARG A 191 16.41 -42.27 39.68
N THR A 192 15.49 -42.14 40.59
CA THR A 192 15.43 -41.13 41.62
C THR A 192 15.54 -39.75 40.96
N VAL A 193 14.42 -39.35 40.37
CA VAL A 193 14.35 -38.19 39.49
C VAL A 193 13.61 -37.04 40.15
N ALA A 194 14.03 -35.81 39.94
CA ALA A 194 13.31 -34.62 40.35
C ALA A 194 13.19 -33.62 39.17
N LYS A 195 12.11 -32.88 39.17
CA LYS A 195 11.96 -31.71 38.33
C LYS A 195 12.92 -30.63 38.79
N ILE A 196 13.56 -29.96 37.84
CA ILE A 196 14.44 -28.81 38.09
C ILE A 196 14.16 -27.67 37.11
N GLU A 197 14.67 -26.49 37.42
CA GLU A 197 14.54 -25.32 36.55
C GLU A 197 15.90 -24.95 35.95
N PRO A 198 15.93 -24.46 34.69
CA PRO A 198 17.17 -24.10 33.96
C PRO A 198 18.06 -23.12 34.73
N GLU A 199 17.45 -22.17 35.46
CA GLU A 199 18.15 -21.17 36.26
C GLU A 199 18.97 -21.80 37.39
N TRP A 200 18.51 -22.93 37.94
CA TRP A 200 19.24 -23.64 38.96
C TRP A 200 20.48 -24.31 38.39
N ILE A 201 20.37 -24.84 37.15
CA ILE A 201 21.50 -25.44 36.45
C ILE A 201 22.58 -24.38 36.22
N ILE A 202 22.17 -23.18 35.70
CA ILE A 202 23.08 -22.08 35.46
C ILE A 202 23.80 -21.64 36.73
N SER A 203 23.05 -21.49 37.83
CA SER A 203 23.56 -21.10 39.16
C SER A 203 24.55 -22.14 39.71
N ALA A 204 24.22 -23.42 39.62
CA ALA A 204 25.03 -24.50 40.14
C ALA A 204 26.28 -24.81 39.30
N ALA A 205 26.19 -24.63 37.96
CA ALA A 205 27.25 -25.02 37.03
C ALA A 205 28.43 -23.99 37.02
N GLY A 206 28.15 -22.72 37.24
CA GLY A 206 29.18 -21.68 37.31
C GLY A 206 30.14 -21.72 36.11
N ASN A 207 31.43 -21.93 36.37
CA ASN A 207 32.49 -21.94 35.36
C ASN A 207 32.41 -23.16 34.40
N LEU A 208 31.56 -24.15 34.62
CA LEU A 208 31.40 -25.30 33.72
C LEU A 208 30.52 -24.97 32.51
N LEU A 209 29.82 -23.84 32.54
CA LEU A 209 29.00 -23.38 31.43
C LEU A 209 29.86 -22.95 30.25
N LYS A 210 29.39 -23.32 29.04
CA LYS A 210 29.94 -22.80 27.78
C LYS A 210 28.96 -21.83 27.18
N TYR A 211 29.48 -20.65 26.81
CA TYR A 211 28.71 -19.61 26.13
C TYR A 211 29.12 -19.56 24.68
N HIS A 212 28.13 -19.58 23.80
CA HIS A 212 28.32 -19.32 22.37
C HIS A 212 27.51 -18.09 22.02
N TYR A 213 28.18 -17.06 21.52
CA TYR A 213 27.55 -15.78 21.15
C TYR A 213 27.35 -15.75 19.65
N PHE A 214 26.19 -15.25 19.20
CA PHE A 214 25.85 -15.16 17.79
C PHE A 214 24.91 -13.99 17.51
N GLU A 215 24.87 -13.55 16.24
CA GLU A 215 24.07 -12.43 15.77
C GLU A 215 24.32 -11.13 16.58
N PRO A 216 25.56 -10.67 16.72
CA PRO A 216 25.78 -9.38 17.34
C PRO A 216 25.19 -8.27 16.47
N HIS A 217 24.44 -7.34 17.10
CA HIS A 217 23.72 -6.28 16.41
C HIS A 217 23.57 -5.03 17.27
N TRP A 218 23.46 -3.88 16.60
CA TRP A 218 23.20 -2.62 17.27
C TRP A 218 21.76 -2.53 17.78
N SER A 219 21.57 -2.16 19.01
CA SER A 219 20.28 -1.89 19.62
C SER A 219 20.07 -0.40 19.85
N LYS A 220 19.38 0.26 18.92
CA LYS A 220 19.01 1.68 19.00
C LYS A 220 18.31 2.04 20.31
N LYS A 221 17.44 1.16 20.83
CA LYS A 221 16.68 1.36 22.08
C LYS A 221 17.61 1.45 23.30
N THR A 222 18.59 0.56 23.39
CA THR A 222 19.50 0.50 24.56
C THR A 222 20.78 1.30 24.35
N GLY A 223 21.12 1.67 23.12
CA GLY A 223 22.36 2.34 22.77
C GLY A 223 23.59 1.47 23.00
N ARG A 224 23.49 0.15 22.78
CA ARG A 224 24.56 -0.84 22.98
C ARG A 224 24.47 -1.94 21.94
N VAL A 225 25.61 -2.58 21.71
CA VAL A 225 25.61 -3.81 20.89
C VAL A 225 25.15 -4.97 21.75
N LYS A 226 24.17 -5.69 21.26
CA LYS A 226 23.59 -6.88 21.84
C LYS A 226 23.96 -8.09 21.01
N ALA A 227 24.10 -9.24 21.66
CA ALA A 227 24.19 -10.53 21.00
C ALA A 227 23.32 -11.56 21.70
N TYR A 228 22.99 -12.61 21.03
CA TYR A 228 22.35 -13.75 21.65
C TYR A 228 23.42 -14.70 22.19
N ALA A 229 23.25 -15.11 23.44
CA ALA A 229 24.07 -16.11 24.07
C ALA A 229 23.31 -17.43 24.13
N GLN A 230 23.90 -18.50 23.61
CA GLN A 230 23.49 -19.88 23.86
C GLN A 230 24.32 -20.42 25.00
N ILE A 231 23.66 -20.89 26.07
CA ILE A 231 24.32 -21.42 27.26
C ILE A 231 24.20 -22.93 27.21
N SER A 232 25.32 -23.63 27.32
CA SER A 232 25.36 -25.08 27.31
C SER A 232 26.20 -25.66 28.45
N LEU A 233 25.82 -26.85 28.88
CA LEU A 233 26.53 -27.61 29.90
C LEU A 233 26.66 -29.09 29.43
N PHE A 234 27.89 -29.58 29.32
CA PHE A 234 28.22 -30.97 28.88
C PHE A 234 27.54 -31.36 27.56
N GLY A 235 27.33 -30.39 26.64
CA GLY A 235 26.68 -30.65 25.36
C GLY A 235 25.16 -30.51 25.36
N LEU A 236 24.54 -30.21 26.51
CA LEU A 236 23.12 -29.88 26.62
C LEU A 236 22.96 -28.38 26.51
N ILE A 237 22.06 -27.92 25.66
CA ILE A 237 21.64 -26.51 25.56
C ILE A 237 20.68 -26.22 26.69
N ILE A 238 21.11 -25.40 27.65
CA ILE A 238 20.30 -24.99 28.81
C ILE A 238 19.43 -23.81 28.43
N VAL A 239 20.00 -22.84 27.73
CA VAL A 239 19.32 -21.69 27.18
C VAL A 239 19.73 -21.55 25.72
N SER A 240 18.75 -21.62 24.83
CA SER A 240 19.00 -21.55 23.37
C SER A 240 19.29 -20.12 22.90
N LYS A 241 18.65 -19.12 23.50
CA LYS A 241 18.76 -17.74 23.05
C LYS A 241 18.49 -16.76 24.22
N GLN A 242 19.53 -16.10 24.70
CA GLN A 242 19.45 -15.07 25.74
C GLN A 242 20.13 -13.80 25.25
N LEU A 243 19.39 -12.68 25.27
CA LEU A 243 19.95 -11.40 24.85
C LEU A 243 20.92 -10.86 25.91
N THR A 244 22.14 -10.51 25.50
CA THR A 244 23.21 -10.02 26.37
C THR A 244 23.93 -8.79 25.80
N ASN A 245 24.65 -8.07 26.62
CA ASN A 245 25.52 -6.97 26.19
C ASN A 245 26.82 -7.55 25.63
N TYR A 246 27.08 -7.31 24.36
CA TYR A 246 28.20 -7.89 23.66
C TYR A 246 29.52 -7.16 23.87
N GLU A 247 29.50 -5.88 24.25
CA GLU A 247 30.70 -5.08 24.53
C GLU A 247 31.61 -5.68 25.60
N GLN A 248 31.06 -6.46 26.55
CA GLN A 248 31.81 -7.13 27.60
C GLN A 248 32.46 -8.43 27.10
N VAL A 249 31.99 -8.96 25.97
CA VAL A 249 32.46 -10.21 25.36
C VAL A 249 33.55 -9.91 24.32
N ASN A 250 33.24 -8.99 23.42
CA ASN A 250 34.16 -8.57 22.35
C ASN A 250 34.00 -7.05 22.10
N LEU A 251 34.86 -6.28 22.68
CA LEU A 251 34.86 -4.81 22.59
C LEU A 251 35.16 -4.33 21.16
N SER A 252 36.10 -4.99 20.46
CA SER A 252 36.53 -4.58 19.13
C SER A 252 35.38 -4.71 18.11
N GLU A 253 34.75 -5.87 18.07
CA GLU A 253 33.63 -6.14 17.20
C GLU A 253 32.40 -5.28 17.57
N SER A 254 32.15 -5.08 18.85
CA SER A 254 31.08 -4.19 19.32
C SER A 254 31.31 -2.75 18.88
N ARG A 255 32.59 -2.27 18.90
CA ARG A 255 32.91 -0.93 18.41
C ARG A 255 32.69 -0.80 16.90
N GLU A 256 33.09 -1.80 16.13
CA GLU A 256 32.87 -1.81 14.69
C GLU A 256 31.34 -1.76 14.37
N ILE A 257 30.53 -2.62 14.98
CA ILE A 257 29.08 -2.63 14.84
C ILE A 257 28.46 -1.29 15.28
N PHE A 258 28.93 -0.71 16.40
CA PHE A 258 28.45 0.59 16.86
C PHE A 258 28.73 1.71 15.84
N ILE A 259 29.90 1.73 15.23
CA ILE A 259 30.25 2.74 14.23
C ILE A 259 29.42 2.51 12.95
N ARG A 260 29.41 1.29 12.40
CA ARG A 260 28.67 0.98 11.17
C ARG A 260 27.16 1.18 11.34
N ASP A 261 26.56 0.45 12.28
CA ASP A 261 25.11 0.41 12.44
C ASP A 261 24.56 1.58 13.28
N GLY A 262 25.37 2.24 14.07
CA GLY A 262 24.92 3.35 14.90
C GLY A 262 25.23 4.73 14.30
N LEU A 263 26.43 4.94 13.77
CA LEU A 263 26.88 6.24 13.29
C LEU A 263 26.76 6.37 11.77
N VAL A 264 27.33 5.43 11.01
CA VAL A 264 27.33 5.48 9.53
C VAL A 264 25.88 5.42 8.99
N THR A 265 25.07 4.55 9.55
CA THR A 265 23.65 4.46 9.15
C THR A 265 22.73 5.52 9.78
N GLY A 266 23.26 6.38 10.66
CA GLY A 266 22.44 7.39 11.35
C GLY A 266 21.52 6.85 12.46
N ASN A 267 21.67 5.58 12.88
CA ASN A 267 20.80 4.91 13.84
C ASN A 267 21.26 5.04 15.31
N LEU A 268 21.86 6.15 15.69
CA LEU A 268 22.37 6.37 17.06
C LEU A 268 21.25 6.27 18.12
N GLY A 269 20.01 6.52 17.76
CA GLY A 269 18.86 6.47 18.67
C GLY A 269 18.69 7.73 19.52
N ARG A 270 19.43 8.79 19.21
CA ARG A 270 19.29 10.14 19.76
C ARG A 270 19.66 11.15 18.68
N GLN A 271 18.96 12.28 18.66
CA GLN A 271 19.29 13.37 17.75
C GLN A 271 20.61 14.01 18.17
N ALA A 272 21.50 14.22 17.21
CA ALA A 272 22.76 14.93 17.40
C ALA A 272 23.02 15.82 16.16
N PRO A 273 23.43 17.09 16.34
CA PRO A 273 23.61 18.03 15.23
C PRO A 273 24.58 17.51 14.14
N PHE A 274 25.72 16.92 14.55
CA PHE A 274 26.69 16.36 13.60
C PHE A 274 26.07 15.23 12.77
N LEU A 275 25.28 14.35 13.40
CA LEU A 275 24.71 13.18 12.75
C LEU A 275 23.65 13.62 11.72
N GLN A 276 22.81 14.59 12.10
CA GLN A 276 21.82 15.17 11.17
C GLN A 276 22.53 15.79 9.96
N HIS A 277 23.56 16.66 10.20
CA HIS A 277 24.35 17.25 9.13
C HIS A 277 24.97 16.20 8.21
N ASN A 278 25.55 15.14 8.78
CA ASN A 278 26.19 14.09 8.00
C ASN A 278 25.19 13.29 7.17
N MET A 279 24.01 12.98 7.72
CA MET A 279 22.95 12.30 6.97
C MET A 279 22.38 13.19 5.87
N ASP A 280 22.14 14.47 6.14
CA ASP A 280 21.67 15.43 5.15
C ASP A 280 22.66 15.54 3.99
N LYS A 281 23.96 15.59 4.29
CA LYS A 281 25.02 15.67 3.30
C LYS A 281 25.12 14.42 2.42
N ILE A 282 24.99 13.22 3.00
CA ILE A 282 24.90 11.97 2.24
C ILE A 282 23.66 11.98 1.34
N ALA A 283 22.51 12.35 1.89
CA ALA A 283 21.26 12.41 1.13
C ALA A 283 21.29 13.43 -0.01
N ASP A 284 22.04 14.53 0.15
CA ASP A 284 22.26 15.51 -0.92
C ASP A 284 23.06 14.90 -2.07
N ILE A 285 24.13 14.14 -1.76
CA ILE A 285 24.95 13.47 -2.78
C ILE A 285 24.14 12.35 -3.47
N GLU A 286 23.40 11.54 -2.72
CA GLU A 286 22.53 10.50 -3.29
C GLU A 286 21.50 11.11 -4.24
N ARG A 287 20.93 12.28 -3.91
CA ARG A 287 20.03 13.01 -4.81
C ARG A 287 20.72 13.47 -6.10
N ILE A 288 21.99 13.86 -6.02
CA ILE A 288 22.80 14.19 -7.20
C ILE A 288 23.06 12.94 -8.04
N GLU A 289 23.41 11.82 -7.40
CA GLU A 289 23.59 10.53 -8.08
C GLU A 289 22.31 10.06 -8.80
N ASP A 290 21.16 10.21 -8.16
CA ASP A 290 19.87 9.88 -8.77
C ASP A 290 19.60 10.72 -10.02
N LYS A 291 19.91 12.03 -9.96
CA LYS A 291 19.75 12.94 -11.12
C LYS A 291 20.67 12.59 -12.27
N LEU A 292 21.92 12.24 -11.95
CA LEU A 292 22.96 11.92 -12.93
C LEU A 292 22.93 10.45 -13.39
N ARG A 293 22.10 9.62 -12.76
CA ARG A 293 22.00 8.18 -12.97
C ARG A 293 23.33 7.46 -12.87
N ARG A 294 24.08 7.73 -11.78
CA ARG A 294 25.38 7.11 -11.48
C ARG A 294 25.50 6.89 -9.98
N ARG A 295 26.33 5.93 -9.54
CA ARG A 295 26.53 5.53 -8.15
C ARG A 295 28.02 5.56 -7.76
N ASP A 296 28.74 6.55 -8.20
CA ASP A 296 30.19 6.65 -7.97
C ASP A 296 30.64 8.00 -7.40
N LEU A 297 29.69 8.88 -7.04
CA LEU A 297 30.00 10.18 -6.44
C LEU A 297 30.18 10.07 -4.93
N LEU A 298 29.28 9.34 -4.25
CA LEU A 298 29.39 9.09 -2.82
C LEU A 298 30.52 8.08 -2.56
N VAL A 299 31.33 8.34 -1.53
CA VAL A 299 32.31 7.36 -1.06
C VAL A 299 31.61 6.11 -0.53
N ASP A 300 32.32 4.98 -0.53
CA ASP A 300 31.77 3.73 -0.03
C ASP A 300 31.59 3.76 1.51
N GLU A 301 30.80 2.82 2.01
CA GLU A 301 30.51 2.68 3.44
C GLU A 301 31.78 2.49 4.28
N GLU A 302 32.80 1.83 3.71
CA GLU A 302 34.07 1.62 4.39
C GLU A 302 34.83 2.94 4.63
N SER A 303 34.78 3.86 3.68
CA SER A 303 35.38 5.20 3.84
C SER A 303 34.67 6.01 4.94
N LEU A 304 33.32 5.94 4.99
CA LEU A 304 32.53 6.56 6.07
C LEU A 304 32.82 5.93 7.42
N TYR A 305 32.97 4.60 7.49
CA TYR A 305 33.40 3.90 8.70
C TYR A 305 34.77 4.39 9.16
N GLN A 306 35.74 4.45 8.26
CA GLN A 306 37.11 4.88 8.58
C GLN A 306 37.23 6.31 9.08
N PHE A 307 36.38 7.23 8.62
CA PHE A 307 36.26 8.56 9.15
C PHE A 307 35.99 8.56 10.67
N TYR A 308 35.00 7.79 11.09
CA TYR A 308 34.64 7.66 12.50
C TYR A 308 35.68 6.83 13.27
N ASP A 309 36.22 5.76 12.69
CA ASP A 309 37.20 4.87 13.32
C ASP A 309 38.47 5.60 13.69
N LYS A 310 38.95 6.50 12.84
CA LYS A 310 40.12 7.33 13.10
C LYS A 310 39.92 8.37 14.20
N LYS A 311 38.70 8.88 14.36
CA LYS A 311 38.41 9.99 15.29
C LYS A 311 37.92 9.52 16.66
N ILE A 312 37.24 8.37 16.73
CA ILE A 312 36.67 7.86 17.96
C ILE A 312 37.64 6.91 18.67
N PRO A 313 37.94 7.10 19.97
CA PRO A 313 38.83 6.23 20.72
C PRO A 313 38.41 4.75 20.74
N ALA A 314 39.37 3.84 20.75
CA ALA A 314 39.17 2.39 20.64
C ALA A 314 38.30 1.76 21.75
N HIS A 315 38.17 2.40 22.90
CA HIS A 315 37.40 1.89 24.03
C HIS A 315 35.92 2.25 23.98
N ILE A 316 35.48 3.00 22.96
CA ILE A 316 34.09 3.48 22.85
C ILE A 316 33.30 2.55 21.91
N ALA A 317 32.35 1.80 22.49
CA ALA A 317 31.51 0.83 21.79
C ALA A 317 30.02 0.97 22.15
N SER A 318 29.62 2.05 22.84
CA SER A 318 28.23 2.29 23.22
C SER A 318 27.88 3.78 23.12
N ARG A 319 26.59 4.05 22.91
CA ARG A 319 26.07 5.43 22.83
C ARG A 319 26.44 6.27 24.05
N LYS A 320 26.30 5.71 25.25
CA LYS A 320 26.63 6.46 26.48
C LYS A 320 28.08 6.89 26.51
N ALA A 321 29.03 5.95 26.32
CA ALA A 321 30.43 6.25 26.30
C ALA A 321 30.81 7.23 25.18
N PHE A 322 30.17 7.09 24.03
CA PHE A 322 30.33 8.00 22.90
C PHE A 322 29.85 9.43 23.21
N GLU A 323 28.68 9.59 23.82
CA GLU A 323 28.13 10.90 24.14
C GLU A 323 28.93 11.60 25.23
N ASP A 324 29.39 10.85 26.23
CA ASP A 324 30.23 11.36 27.28
C ASP A 324 31.57 11.88 26.69
N TRP A 325 32.20 11.11 25.81
CA TRP A 325 33.43 11.52 25.11
C TRP A 325 33.21 12.70 24.16
N ARG A 326 32.13 12.65 23.35
CA ARG A 326 31.75 13.69 22.39
C ARG A 326 31.57 15.05 23.08
N ALA A 327 30.88 15.06 24.22
CA ALA A 327 30.63 16.27 25.00
C ALA A 327 31.95 16.95 25.46
N GLU A 328 33.00 16.18 25.68
CA GLU A 328 34.33 16.76 26.01
C GLU A 328 35.05 17.28 24.75
N VAL A 329 35.02 16.55 23.65
CA VAL A 329 35.67 16.95 22.39
C VAL A 329 35.01 18.19 21.80
N GLU A 330 33.69 18.29 21.83
CA GLU A 330 32.95 19.43 21.29
C GLU A 330 33.21 20.76 22.04
N LYS A 331 33.75 20.71 23.25
CA LYS A 331 34.19 21.94 23.95
C LYS A 331 35.38 22.63 23.24
N THR A 332 36.20 21.87 22.56
CA THR A 332 37.41 22.37 21.86
C THR A 332 37.23 22.40 20.34
N ASP A 333 36.54 21.44 19.79
CA ASP A 333 36.24 21.31 18.35
C ASP A 333 34.79 20.90 18.12
N THR A 334 33.93 21.88 17.95
CA THR A 334 32.50 21.71 17.75
C THR A 334 32.13 20.97 16.43
N LYS A 335 33.08 20.95 15.48
CA LYS A 335 32.88 20.33 14.16
C LYS A 335 33.66 19.03 13.97
N HIS A 336 34.25 18.48 15.02
CA HIS A 336 35.08 17.29 14.96
C HIS A 336 34.51 16.11 14.18
N LEU A 337 33.22 15.87 14.33
CA LEU A 337 32.51 14.73 13.71
C LEU A 337 31.66 15.11 12.49
N PHE A 338 31.69 16.34 12.03
CA PHE A 338 30.98 16.79 10.85
C PHE A 338 31.71 16.38 9.57
N PHE A 339 31.02 15.85 8.58
CA PHE A 339 31.58 15.56 7.27
C PHE A 339 31.89 16.84 6.49
N THR A 340 33.01 16.88 5.85
CA THR A 340 33.34 17.85 4.78
C THR A 340 32.99 17.24 3.42
N ASP A 341 33.11 18.02 2.33
CA ASP A 341 32.91 17.47 0.97
C ASP A 341 33.98 16.43 0.62
N GLU A 342 35.21 16.63 1.10
CA GLU A 342 36.32 15.71 0.88
C GLU A 342 36.13 14.36 1.59
N ASP A 343 35.37 14.33 2.68
CA ASP A 343 35.09 13.09 3.43
C ASP A 343 34.06 12.19 2.75
N VAL A 344 33.19 12.76 1.89
CA VAL A 344 32.01 12.05 1.33
C VAL A 344 31.97 11.97 -0.19
N LEU A 345 32.83 12.74 -0.90
CA LEU A 345 32.84 12.74 -2.37
C LEU A 345 34.11 12.05 -2.92
N ASN A 346 33.93 11.14 -3.87
CA ASN A 346 35.01 10.53 -4.65
C ASN A 346 35.59 11.47 -5.71
N SER A 347 34.80 12.46 -6.17
CA SER A 347 35.18 13.44 -7.20
C SER A 347 34.40 14.73 -7.00
N GLN A 348 34.83 15.83 -7.67
CA GLN A 348 34.02 17.06 -7.65
C GLN A 348 32.60 16.83 -8.14
N ALA A 349 31.63 17.34 -7.38
CA ALA A 349 30.21 17.25 -7.75
C ALA A 349 29.96 18.01 -9.07
N PRO A 350 29.39 17.37 -10.08
CA PRO A 350 29.07 18.02 -11.35
C PRO A 350 27.93 19.04 -11.18
N THR A 351 27.81 19.95 -12.14
CA THR A 351 26.75 20.97 -12.16
C THR A 351 25.38 20.32 -12.37
N THR A 352 24.43 20.55 -11.49
CA THR A 352 23.07 19.98 -11.56
C THR A 352 21.98 20.93 -12.07
N GLY A 353 22.39 22.05 -12.71
CA GLY A 353 21.46 23.09 -13.21
C GLY A 353 20.41 22.59 -14.21
N GLU A 354 20.69 21.47 -14.90
CA GLU A 354 19.79 20.84 -15.87
C GLU A 354 18.77 19.86 -15.21
N PHE A 355 18.81 19.73 -13.87
CA PHE A 355 17.94 18.83 -13.10
C PHE A 355 17.12 19.63 -12.09
N PRO A 356 16.04 20.27 -12.51
CA PRO A 356 15.22 21.12 -11.63
C PRO A 356 14.54 20.30 -10.53
N GLU A 357 14.31 20.93 -9.36
CA GLU A 357 13.51 20.36 -8.26
C GLU A 357 12.01 20.56 -8.48
N VAL A 358 11.64 21.46 -9.39
CA VAL A 358 10.25 21.81 -9.70
C VAL A 358 10.08 21.86 -11.21
N TRP A 359 9.11 21.10 -11.71
CA TRP A 359 8.67 21.22 -13.09
C TRP A 359 7.69 22.35 -13.23
N LYS A 360 7.91 23.20 -14.23
CA LYS A 360 6.98 24.26 -14.62
C LYS A 360 6.24 23.80 -15.86
N LEU A 361 4.95 23.60 -15.76
CA LEU A 361 4.03 23.24 -16.84
C LEU A 361 2.97 24.33 -16.90
N GLY A 362 3.10 25.28 -17.85
CA GLY A 362 2.29 26.48 -17.86
C GLY A 362 2.39 27.22 -16.51
N ASP A 363 1.26 27.46 -15.87
CA ASP A 363 1.18 28.10 -14.56
C ASP A 363 1.50 27.14 -13.37
N LEU A 364 1.52 25.84 -13.61
CA LEU A 364 1.74 24.84 -12.57
C LEU A 364 3.23 24.73 -12.20
N LYS A 365 3.49 24.64 -10.90
CA LYS A 365 4.82 24.39 -10.33
C LYS A 365 4.80 23.09 -9.53
N LEU A 366 5.19 22.00 -10.18
CA LEU A 366 5.06 20.64 -9.66
C LEU A 366 6.39 20.14 -9.10
N PRO A 367 6.44 19.64 -7.84
CA PRO A 367 7.64 19.07 -7.26
C PRO A 367 8.09 17.81 -8.00
N LEU A 368 9.40 17.69 -8.23
CA LEU A 368 10.03 16.53 -8.84
C LEU A 368 10.79 15.69 -7.83
N ARG A 369 10.75 14.38 -8.05
CA ARG A 369 11.59 13.42 -7.35
C ARG A 369 12.33 12.56 -8.36
N TYR A 370 13.64 12.47 -8.22
CA TYR A 370 14.50 11.63 -9.04
C TYR A 370 14.83 10.33 -8.30
N VAL A 371 14.87 9.22 -9.02
CA VAL A 371 15.24 7.90 -8.49
C VAL A 371 16.07 7.18 -9.55
N PHE A 372 17.20 6.65 -9.15
CA PHE A 372 18.00 5.76 -9.98
C PHE A 372 18.00 4.34 -9.41
N ASP A 373 17.02 3.58 -9.82
CA ASP A 373 16.89 2.15 -9.50
C ASP A 373 16.22 1.43 -10.69
N PRO A 374 17.00 0.90 -11.65
CA PRO A 374 16.46 0.25 -12.84
C PRO A 374 15.53 -0.95 -12.56
N ALA A 375 15.56 -1.52 -11.35
CA ALA A 375 14.68 -2.60 -10.94
C ALA A 375 13.34 -2.11 -10.38
N SER A 376 13.25 -0.82 -10.05
CA SER A 376 12.06 -0.21 -9.46
C SER A 376 11.10 0.34 -10.50
N ASP A 377 9.80 0.30 -10.19
CA ASP A 377 8.77 0.99 -10.98
C ASP A 377 8.89 2.52 -10.90
N ASP A 378 9.53 3.04 -9.87
CA ASP A 378 9.76 4.48 -9.65
C ASP A 378 11.04 4.99 -10.34
N ASP A 379 11.77 4.16 -11.12
CA ASP A 379 13.00 4.57 -11.84
C ASP A 379 12.75 5.76 -12.77
N GLY A 380 13.61 6.77 -12.69
CA GLY A 380 13.52 8.01 -13.45
C GLY A 380 13.02 9.21 -12.64
N VAL A 381 12.18 10.05 -13.23
CA VAL A 381 11.58 11.21 -12.58
C VAL A 381 10.11 11.00 -12.27
N THR A 382 9.71 11.31 -11.06
CA THR A 382 8.30 11.31 -10.61
C THR A 382 7.84 12.73 -10.36
N ILE A 383 6.75 13.14 -11.00
CA ILE A 383 6.08 14.43 -10.83
C ILE A 383 4.95 14.22 -9.81
N ARG A 384 4.94 14.99 -8.73
CA ARG A 384 3.83 14.99 -7.77
C ARG A 384 2.75 15.96 -8.21
N VAL A 385 1.55 15.44 -8.44
CA VAL A 385 0.42 16.18 -9.00
C VAL A 385 -0.76 16.08 -8.03
N PRO A 386 -1.25 17.21 -7.46
CA PRO A 386 -2.53 17.21 -6.76
C PRO A 386 -3.65 16.74 -7.71
N LEU A 387 -4.59 15.93 -7.21
CA LEU A 387 -5.72 15.43 -8.00
C LEU A 387 -6.44 16.57 -8.74
N ALA A 388 -6.63 17.68 -8.06
CA ALA A 388 -7.26 18.86 -8.61
C ALA A 388 -6.48 19.53 -9.75
N ALA A 389 -5.17 19.32 -9.87
CA ALA A 389 -4.33 19.85 -10.95
C ALA A 389 -4.19 18.88 -12.13
N LEU A 390 -4.64 17.63 -11.98
CA LEU A 390 -4.49 16.59 -13.00
C LEU A 390 -5.13 16.94 -14.36
N PRO A 391 -6.32 17.58 -14.44
CA PRO A 391 -6.91 18.00 -15.72
C PRO A 391 -6.11 19.09 -16.45
N GLN A 392 -5.29 19.85 -15.73
CA GLN A 392 -4.51 20.97 -16.30
C GLN A 392 -3.15 20.54 -16.89
N LEU A 393 -2.82 19.24 -16.80
CA LEU A 393 -1.60 18.71 -17.39
C LEU A 393 -1.77 18.44 -18.88
N ASP A 394 -0.72 18.76 -19.67
CA ASP A 394 -0.63 18.44 -21.10
C ASP A 394 0.43 17.38 -21.36
N ALA A 395 0.03 16.29 -22.03
CA ALA A 395 0.92 15.21 -22.44
C ALA A 395 2.01 15.69 -23.41
N ILE A 396 1.73 16.71 -24.23
CA ILE A 396 2.68 17.30 -25.19
C ILE A 396 3.83 17.99 -24.45
N GLU A 397 3.52 18.72 -23.38
CA GLU A 397 4.54 19.38 -22.55
C GLU A 397 5.33 18.36 -21.72
N LEU A 398 4.66 17.32 -21.18
CA LEU A 398 5.32 16.26 -20.42
C LEU A 398 6.37 15.51 -21.24
N LEU A 399 6.17 15.39 -22.54
CA LEU A 399 7.11 14.69 -23.43
C LEU A 399 8.46 15.42 -23.57
N TRP A 400 8.57 16.69 -23.21
CA TRP A 400 9.85 17.40 -23.19
C TRP A 400 10.87 16.82 -22.21
N GLY A 401 10.43 16.07 -21.24
CA GLY A 401 11.28 15.40 -20.26
C GLY A 401 12.16 16.35 -19.43
N VAL A 402 13.05 15.78 -18.64
CA VAL A 402 14.02 16.52 -17.84
C VAL A 402 15.09 17.12 -18.74
N PRO A 403 15.46 18.40 -18.60
CA PRO A 403 16.48 19.03 -19.44
C PRO A 403 17.78 18.23 -19.54
N GLY A 404 18.31 17.72 -18.42
CA GLY A 404 19.56 16.95 -18.40
C GLY A 404 19.48 15.57 -19.06
N TRP A 405 18.28 15.04 -19.32
CA TRP A 405 18.07 13.78 -20.05
C TRP A 405 17.48 13.99 -21.46
N ARG A 406 17.22 15.24 -21.84
CA ARG A 406 16.52 15.54 -23.10
C ARG A 406 17.28 15.10 -24.34
N TYR A 407 18.61 15.17 -24.30
CA TYR A 407 19.44 14.68 -25.39
C TYR A 407 19.22 13.18 -25.63
N GLU A 408 19.28 12.38 -24.58
CA GLU A 408 19.04 10.94 -24.67
C GLU A 408 17.61 10.62 -25.13
N LEU A 409 16.64 11.40 -24.65
CA LEU A 409 15.25 11.31 -25.10
C LEU A 409 15.13 11.53 -26.61
N VAL A 410 15.74 12.61 -27.14
CA VAL A 410 15.75 12.90 -28.56
C VAL A 410 16.44 11.79 -29.37
N LEU A 411 17.58 11.29 -28.88
CA LEU A 411 18.31 10.19 -29.50
C LEU A 411 17.46 8.92 -29.59
N GLN A 412 16.75 8.58 -28.54
CA GLN A 412 15.86 7.40 -28.50
C GLN A 412 14.62 7.59 -29.37
N LEU A 413 14.04 8.79 -29.41
CA LEU A 413 12.93 9.11 -30.32
C LEU A 413 13.36 8.95 -31.79
N LEU A 414 14.54 9.42 -32.17
CA LEU A 414 15.07 9.22 -33.53
C LEU A 414 15.33 7.74 -33.83
N LYS A 415 15.81 6.97 -32.86
CA LYS A 415 15.96 5.49 -32.99
C LYS A 415 14.60 4.77 -33.11
N SER A 416 13.51 5.34 -32.64
CA SER A 416 12.16 4.76 -32.69
C SER A 416 11.51 4.89 -34.07
N LEU A 417 12.02 5.76 -34.94
CA LEU A 417 11.49 6.00 -36.30
C LEU A 417 11.50 4.73 -37.14
N PRO A 418 10.63 4.60 -38.17
CA PRO A 418 10.64 3.52 -39.15
C PRO A 418 12.00 3.36 -39.83
N LYS A 419 12.34 2.14 -40.21
CA LYS A 419 13.67 1.78 -40.76
C LYS A 419 14.07 2.56 -42.02
N ASP A 420 13.12 2.89 -42.86
CA ASP A 420 13.28 3.68 -44.08
C ASP A 420 13.69 5.13 -43.80
N ILE A 421 13.09 5.75 -42.78
CA ILE A 421 13.45 7.09 -42.31
C ILE A 421 14.80 7.04 -41.58
N ARG A 422 15.02 6.06 -40.70
CA ARG A 422 16.28 5.93 -39.95
C ARG A 422 17.51 5.81 -40.86
N ARG A 423 17.38 5.18 -42.03
CA ARG A 423 18.48 5.10 -43.01
C ARG A 423 18.91 6.45 -43.57
N GLN A 424 18.04 7.45 -43.57
CA GLN A 424 18.29 8.79 -44.09
C GLN A 424 18.98 9.71 -43.06
N ILE A 425 18.96 9.32 -41.77
CA ILE A 425 19.51 10.09 -40.63
C ILE A 425 20.73 9.41 -40.01
N VAL A 426 21.43 8.56 -40.74
CA VAL A 426 22.67 7.90 -40.27
C VAL A 426 23.89 8.81 -40.51
N PRO A 427 24.77 9.00 -39.48
CA PRO A 427 24.71 8.51 -38.11
C PRO A 427 23.64 9.23 -37.29
N ILE A 428 22.84 8.43 -36.50
CA ILE A 428 21.77 9.01 -35.70
C ILE A 428 22.28 9.96 -34.60
N PRO A 429 23.40 9.67 -33.88
CA PRO A 429 23.95 10.61 -32.91
C PRO A 429 24.29 11.97 -33.50
N ASP A 430 24.97 12.03 -34.63
CA ASP A 430 25.34 13.30 -35.29
C ASP A 430 24.09 14.09 -35.69
N THR A 431 23.05 13.38 -36.13
CA THR A 431 21.75 14.00 -36.42
C THR A 431 21.10 14.52 -35.16
N ALA A 432 21.14 13.76 -34.06
CA ALA A 432 20.60 14.19 -32.75
C ALA A 432 21.32 15.45 -32.27
N ASP A 433 22.67 15.50 -32.33
CA ASP A 433 23.45 16.67 -31.94
C ASP A 433 23.00 17.90 -32.70
N SER A 434 22.91 17.80 -34.04
CA SER A 434 22.52 18.91 -34.89
C SER A 434 21.05 19.36 -34.73
N LEU A 435 20.16 18.45 -34.32
CA LEU A 435 18.75 18.77 -34.05
C LEU A 435 18.56 19.39 -32.66
N PHE A 436 19.33 18.91 -31.66
CA PHE A 436 19.20 19.31 -30.29
C PHE A 436 19.34 20.84 -30.08
N ASP A 437 20.28 21.45 -30.78
CA ASP A 437 20.54 22.89 -30.76
C ASP A 437 19.37 23.74 -31.30
N GLU A 438 18.50 23.14 -32.13
CA GLU A 438 17.34 23.81 -32.73
C GLU A 438 16.08 23.72 -31.89
N LEU A 439 16.05 22.87 -30.83
CA LEU A 439 14.87 22.62 -30.03
C LEU A 439 14.63 23.73 -29.01
N GLN A 440 13.42 24.24 -28.99
CA GLN A 440 13.00 25.32 -28.06
C GLN A 440 11.77 24.91 -27.26
N PRO A 441 11.94 24.50 -26.02
CA PRO A 441 10.82 24.10 -25.15
C PRO A 441 9.79 25.22 -24.93
N ALA A 442 10.22 26.46 -24.85
CA ALA A 442 9.36 27.61 -24.63
C ALA A 442 8.57 28.08 -25.88
N GLY A 443 8.73 27.40 -27.06
CA GLY A 443 8.15 27.83 -28.31
C GLY A 443 6.69 27.44 -28.57
N GLY A 444 5.95 26.93 -27.59
CA GLY A 444 4.53 26.54 -27.72
C GLY A 444 4.25 25.35 -28.66
N HIS A 445 5.28 24.71 -29.19
CA HIS A 445 5.15 23.52 -30.03
C HIS A 445 5.76 22.30 -29.36
N GLY A 446 5.01 21.19 -29.30
CA GLY A 446 5.48 19.94 -28.72
C GLY A 446 6.76 19.39 -29.37
N LEU A 447 7.55 18.63 -28.60
CA LEU A 447 8.85 18.08 -29.03
C LEU A 447 8.77 17.34 -30.35
N LEU A 448 7.81 16.44 -30.54
CA LEU A 448 7.67 15.66 -31.79
C LEU A 448 7.41 16.57 -32.99
N LYS A 449 6.61 17.62 -32.86
CA LYS A 449 6.33 18.55 -33.94
C LYS A 449 7.57 19.35 -34.32
N GLN A 450 8.37 19.78 -33.34
CA GLN A 450 9.64 20.46 -33.63
C GLN A 450 10.66 19.52 -34.30
N LEU A 451 10.75 18.27 -33.86
CA LEU A 451 11.59 17.26 -34.51
C LEU A 451 11.15 17.00 -35.94
N CYS A 452 9.86 16.88 -36.24
CA CYS A 452 9.34 16.77 -37.61
C CYS A 452 9.74 17.97 -38.47
N GLN A 453 9.54 19.18 -37.95
CA GLN A 453 9.90 20.41 -38.68
C GLN A 453 11.39 20.49 -38.96
N ALA A 454 12.22 20.13 -38.02
CA ALA A 454 13.67 20.15 -38.19
C ALA A 454 14.17 19.07 -39.18
N LEU A 455 13.56 17.86 -39.16
CA LEU A 455 13.85 16.81 -40.14
C LEU A 455 13.34 17.18 -41.54
N ASN A 456 12.16 17.77 -41.63
CA ASN A 456 11.60 18.25 -42.90
C ASN A 456 12.49 19.33 -43.55
N ARG A 457 13.04 20.26 -42.74
CA ARG A 457 14.02 21.26 -43.25
C ARG A 457 15.29 20.64 -43.82
N ARG A 458 15.64 19.43 -43.39
CA ARG A 458 16.76 18.63 -43.88
C ARG A 458 16.39 17.74 -45.10
N GLY A 459 15.19 17.88 -45.62
CA GLY A 459 14.71 17.17 -46.81
C GLY A 459 14.05 15.81 -46.52
N ILE A 460 13.80 15.47 -45.26
CA ILE A 460 13.14 14.21 -44.86
C ILE A 460 11.65 14.48 -44.66
N MET A 461 10.91 14.60 -45.75
CA MET A 461 9.53 15.13 -45.77
C MET A 461 8.44 14.15 -45.31
N SER A 462 8.77 12.89 -45.02
CA SER A 462 7.79 11.83 -44.69
C SER A 462 7.60 11.63 -43.19
N VAL A 463 8.14 12.51 -42.36
CA VAL A 463 8.10 12.36 -40.91
C VAL A 463 6.92 13.13 -40.32
N THR A 464 6.03 12.43 -39.64
CA THR A 464 4.93 13.00 -38.88
C THR A 464 5.09 12.64 -37.39
N PRO A 465 4.42 13.32 -36.44
CA PRO A 465 4.48 12.95 -35.01
C PRO A 465 4.16 11.48 -34.77
N GLU A 466 3.23 10.88 -35.53
CA GLU A 466 2.83 9.48 -35.43
C GLU A 466 3.90 8.50 -35.93
N SER A 467 4.94 9.00 -36.62
CA SER A 467 6.09 8.20 -37.07
C SER A 467 7.00 7.80 -35.90
N PHE A 468 6.97 8.56 -34.81
CA PHE A 468 7.71 8.24 -33.59
C PHE A 468 6.93 7.24 -32.74
N ASN A 469 7.67 6.44 -31.95
CA ASN A 469 7.08 5.51 -30.98
C ASN A 469 7.55 5.84 -29.57
N PRO A 470 6.87 6.76 -28.85
CA PRO A 470 7.23 7.12 -27.49
C PRO A 470 7.19 5.95 -26.50
N ALA A 471 6.38 4.91 -26.76
CA ALA A 471 6.31 3.72 -25.90
C ALA A 471 7.58 2.85 -25.95
N SER A 472 8.46 3.06 -26.93
CA SER A 472 9.74 2.32 -27.07
C SER A 472 10.92 2.98 -26.38
N ILE A 473 10.74 4.16 -25.80
CA ILE A 473 11.79 4.89 -25.06
C ILE A 473 12.01 4.23 -23.69
N ASP A 474 13.23 4.31 -23.19
CA ASP A 474 13.56 3.83 -21.86
C ASP A 474 12.65 4.46 -20.79
N ARG A 475 12.24 3.64 -19.87
CA ARG A 475 11.23 3.99 -18.87
C ARG A 475 11.59 5.22 -18.04
N TYR A 476 12.86 5.40 -17.70
CA TYR A 476 13.31 6.54 -16.89
C TYR A 476 13.19 7.90 -17.59
N LEU A 477 13.18 7.91 -18.94
CA LEU A 477 12.99 9.13 -19.74
C LEU A 477 11.52 9.56 -19.81
N GLN A 478 10.60 8.67 -19.43
CA GLN A 478 9.17 8.94 -19.36
C GLN A 478 8.79 9.35 -17.94
N PRO A 479 8.38 10.60 -17.70
CA PRO A 479 7.98 11.04 -16.36
C PRO A 479 6.87 10.18 -15.78
N GLN A 480 7.01 9.79 -14.51
CA GLN A 480 5.95 9.14 -13.76
C GLN A 480 5.09 10.21 -13.08
N ILE A 481 3.79 10.10 -13.19
CA ILE A 481 2.82 10.98 -12.54
C ILE A 481 2.38 10.30 -11.24
N CYS A 482 2.55 10.99 -10.12
CA CYS A 482 2.11 10.55 -8.80
C CYS A 482 0.98 11.47 -8.35
N VAL A 483 -0.27 11.01 -8.53
CA VAL A 483 -1.47 11.74 -8.11
C VAL A 483 -1.60 11.68 -6.59
N VAL A 484 -1.81 12.85 -5.96
CA VAL A 484 -1.93 12.99 -4.51
C VAL A 484 -3.19 13.76 -4.11
N ASP A 485 -3.73 13.45 -2.92
CA ASP A 485 -4.83 14.20 -2.31
C ASP A 485 -4.33 15.52 -1.66
N ASP A 486 -5.25 16.34 -1.15
CA ASP A 486 -4.95 17.60 -0.46
C ASP A 486 -4.05 17.44 0.79
N LYS A 487 -4.00 16.23 1.37
CA LYS A 487 -3.14 15.86 2.49
C LYS A 487 -1.81 15.27 2.03
N ASN A 488 -1.51 15.35 0.73
CA ASN A 488 -0.28 14.84 0.10
C ASN A 488 -0.12 13.30 0.18
N ARG A 489 -1.22 12.54 0.34
CA ARG A 489 -1.23 11.07 0.29
C ARG A 489 -1.37 10.61 -1.15
N ILE A 490 -0.64 9.58 -1.50
CA ILE A 490 -0.64 9.02 -2.86
C ILE A 490 -1.99 8.32 -3.11
N ILE A 491 -2.66 8.72 -4.19
CA ILE A 491 -3.89 8.10 -4.71
C ILE A 491 -3.50 7.06 -5.75
N GLU A 492 -2.78 7.45 -6.79
CA GLU A 492 -2.37 6.57 -7.89
C GLU A 492 -1.04 7.02 -8.47
N LYS A 493 -0.31 6.08 -9.13
CA LYS A 493 0.89 6.37 -9.93
C LYS A 493 0.73 5.78 -11.31
N GLY A 494 1.14 6.52 -12.32
CA GLY A 494 1.12 6.06 -13.71
C GLY A 494 2.03 6.88 -14.60
N ARG A 495 2.29 6.41 -15.83
CA ARG A 495 3.06 7.14 -16.86
C ARG A 495 2.19 7.59 -18.03
N ASP A 496 1.00 7.05 -18.14
CA ASP A 496 0.01 7.47 -19.13
C ASP A 496 -0.95 8.48 -18.53
N LEU A 497 -0.76 9.76 -18.89
CA LEU A 497 -1.56 10.87 -18.42
C LEU A 497 -3.03 10.71 -18.82
N GLN A 498 -3.33 10.28 -20.05
CA GLN A 498 -4.71 10.13 -20.51
C GLN A 498 -5.47 9.12 -19.69
N THR A 499 -4.86 7.96 -19.43
CA THR A 499 -5.48 6.93 -18.57
C THR A 499 -5.77 7.46 -17.16
N LEU A 500 -4.85 8.23 -16.55
CA LEU A 500 -5.06 8.83 -15.24
C LEU A 500 -6.18 9.88 -15.25
N GLN A 501 -6.20 10.75 -16.26
CA GLN A 501 -7.25 11.76 -16.42
C GLN A 501 -8.64 11.13 -16.60
N ILE A 502 -8.76 10.09 -17.42
CA ILE A 502 -10.01 9.36 -17.64
C ILE A 502 -10.50 8.69 -16.35
N ARG A 503 -9.60 8.02 -15.60
CA ARG A 503 -9.98 7.34 -14.35
C ARG A 503 -10.49 8.29 -13.27
N HIS A 504 -9.91 9.46 -13.19
CA HIS A 504 -10.27 10.46 -12.19
C HIS A 504 -11.21 11.56 -12.71
N ALA A 505 -11.71 11.42 -13.94
CA ALA A 505 -12.57 12.43 -14.58
C ALA A 505 -13.81 12.77 -13.73
N SER A 506 -14.46 11.77 -13.14
CA SER A 506 -15.64 11.99 -12.29
C SER A 506 -15.33 12.78 -11.01
N GLU A 507 -14.14 12.60 -10.44
CA GLU A 507 -13.72 13.28 -9.21
C GLU A 507 -13.28 14.73 -9.49
N THR A 508 -12.63 14.95 -10.63
CA THR A 508 -12.12 16.27 -11.04
C THR A 508 -13.16 17.15 -11.70
N SER A 509 -14.21 16.56 -12.30
CA SER A 509 -15.30 17.29 -12.97
C SER A 509 -16.36 17.82 -11.99
N GLN A 510 -16.30 17.45 -10.70
CA GLN A 510 -17.24 17.96 -9.70
C GLN A 510 -16.81 19.32 -9.18
N ALA A 511 -17.80 20.15 -8.81
CA ALA A 511 -17.52 21.43 -8.17
C ALA A 511 -16.82 21.24 -6.81
N VAL A 512 -15.75 22.00 -6.60
CA VAL A 512 -14.94 21.93 -5.37
C VAL A 512 -15.59 22.69 -4.22
N ASN A 513 -16.23 23.82 -4.52
CA ASN A 513 -16.89 24.68 -3.54
C ASN A 513 -18.09 25.39 -4.16
N GLU A 514 -19.20 25.47 -3.41
CA GLU A 514 -20.31 26.40 -3.71
C GLU A 514 -19.94 27.81 -3.24
N GLN A 515 -19.98 28.78 -4.12
CA GLN A 515 -19.93 30.18 -3.69
C GLN A 515 -21.33 30.67 -3.39
N GLN A 516 -21.48 31.32 -2.25
CA GLN A 516 -22.76 31.88 -1.82
C GLN A 516 -23.28 32.97 -2.78
N GLY A 517 -24.52 32.85 -3.18
CA GLY A 517 -25.25 33.83 -3.95
C GLY A 517 -26.20 33.14 -4.91
N VAL A 518 -27.48 33.41 -4.79
CA VAL A 518 -28.49 33.03 -5.78
C VAL A 518 -28.73 34.25 -6.68
N HIS A 519 -28.46 34.06 -7.97
CA HIS A 519 -28.56 35.16 -8.95
C HIS A 519 -29.65 34.86 -9.99
N THR A 520 -30.52 35.80 -10.26
CA THR A 520 -31.52 35.79 -11.35
C THR A 520 -31.10 36.67 -12.53
N GLU A 521 -29.95 37.36 -12.37
CA GLU A 521 -29.27 38.15 -13.39
C GLU A 521 -27.77 37.78 -13.42
N PHE A 522 -27.08 38.09 -14.51
CA PHE A 522 -25.66 37.82 -14.60
C PHE A 522 -24.91 38.65 -13.54
N PRO A 523 -24.02 38.01 -12.73
CA PRO A 523 -23.34 38.70 -11.61
C PRO A 523 -22.36 39.77 -12.13
N GLU A 524 -22.41 40.98 -11.54
CA GLU A 524 -21.54 42.13 -11.93
C GLU A 524 -20.04 41.85 -11.72
N HIS A 525 -19.68 41.00 -10.76
CA HIS A 525 -18.31 40.67 -10.40
C HIS A 525 -17.98 39.18 -10.63
N PHE A 526 -18.36 38.68 -11.81
CA PHE A 526 -17.98 37.30 -12.19
C PHE A 526 -16.55 37.27 -12.74
N ALA A 527 -15.70 36.40 -12.18
CA ALA A 527 -14.34 36.14 -12.68
C ALA A 527 -14.21 34.64 -12.96
N PHE A 528 -14.04 34.33 -14.25
CA PHE A 528 -14.01 32.91 -14.68
C PHE A 528 -12.82 32.16 -14.10
N SER A 529 -11.64 32.76 -13.99
CA SER A 529 -10.45 32.07 -13.46
C SER A 529 -9.84 32.77 -12.24
N LYS A 530 -9.32 32.01 -11.30
CA LYS A 530 -8.55 32.51 -10.15
C LYS A 530 -7.50 31.51 -9.72
N ASN A 531 -6.39 32.00 -9.12
CA ASN A 531 -5.36 31.14 -8.56
C ASN A 531 -5.81 30.55 -7.24
N HIS A 532 -5.56 29.25 -7.06
CA HIS A 532 -5.83 28.47 -5.85
C HIS A 532 -4.58 27.69 -5.42
N HIS A 533 -4.45 27.40 -4.12
CA HIS A 533 -3.35 26.61 -3.57
C HIS A 533 -3.87 25.28 -3.02
N SER A 534 -3.35 24.16 -3.53
CA SER A 534 -3.62 22.82 -3.01
C SER A 534 -2.33 22.01 -2.94
N ALA A 535 -2.13 21.27 -1.84
CA ALA A 535 -0.95 20.42 -1.58
C ALA A 535 0.42 21.10 -1.87
N GLY A 536 0.51 22.44 -1.65
CA GLY A 536 1.72 23.25 -1.92
C GLY A 536 1.92 23.64 -3.40
N VAL A 537 0.96 23.34 -4.28
CA VAL A 537 0.97 23.70 -5.70
C VAL A 537 -0.03 24.85 -5.93
N VAL A 538 0.38 25.83 -6.74
CA VAL A 538 -0.53 26.90 -7.24
C VAL A 538 -1.15 26.39 -8.52
N MET A 539 -2.49 26.40 -8.60
CA MET A 539 -3.26 26.01 -9.78
C MET A 539 -4.38 27.01 -10.07
N LYS A 540 -4.92 27.01 -11.27
CA LYS A 540 -6.14 27.75 -11.61
C LYS A 540 -7.38 27.00 -11.13
N GLN A 541 -8.37 27.72 -10.60
CA GLN A 541 -9.76 27.26 -10.45
C GLN A 541 -10.64 28.10 -11.35
N PHE A 542 -11.70 27.48 -11.87
CA PHE A 542 -12.61 28.06 -12.84
C PHE A 542 -14.00 28.19 -12.24
N ALA A 543 -14.57 29.41 -12.28
CA ALA A 543 -15.91 29.68 -11.79
C ALA A 543 -16.94 29.34 -12.88
N ALA A 544 -18.06 28.76 -12.47
CA ALA A 544 -19.19 28.54 -13.35
C ALA A 544 -20.50 28.99 -12.70
N LEU A 545 -21.42 29.49 -13.53
CA LEU A 545 -22.81 29.68 -13.15
C LEU A 545 -23.51 28.31 -13.22
N VAL A 546 -24.02 27.83 -12.11
CA VAL A 546 -24.71 26.55 -12.00
C VAL A 546 -26.20 26.81 -11.70
N ALA A 547 -27.06 26.23 -12.51
CA ALA A 547 -28.50 26.35 -12.35
C ALA A 547 -28.98 25.65 -11.07
N ASP A 548 -29.98 26.22 -10.40
CA ASP A 548 -30.70 25.58 -9.32
C ASP A 548 -31.59 24.42 -9.84
N GLU A 549 -32.09 23.58 -8.93
CA GLU A 549 -32.97 22.46 -9.30
C GLU A 549 -34.27 22.91 -10.01
N ALA A 550 -34.70 24.11 -9.78
CA ALA A 550 -35.91 24.67 -10.41
C ALA A 550 -35.61 25.25 -11.81
N GLY A 551 -34.33 25.48 -12.16
CA GLY A 551 -33.92 26.13 -13.40
C GLY A 551 -34.39 27.59 -13.51
N GLU A 552 -34.49 28.30 -12.39
CA GLU A 552 -34.97 29.72 -12.29
C GLU A 552 -33.88 30.71 -11.88
N ALA A 553 -32.84 30.23 -11.20
CA ALA A 553 -31.71 31.00 -10.72
C ALA A 553 -30.40 30.25 -10.90
N VAL A 554 -29.29 30.96 -10.69
CA VAL A 554 -27.93 30.35 -10.76
C VAL A 554 -27.14 30.68 -9.51
N SER A 555 -26.19 29.82 -9.16
CA SER A 555 -25.17 30.07 -8.13
C SER A 555 -23.78 29.89 -8.73
N ILE A 556 -22.75 30.52 -8.13
CA ILE A 556 -21.37 30.43 -8.62
C ILE A 556 -20.69 29.24 -7.93
N HIS A 557 -20.21 28.28 -8.72
CA HIS A 557 -19.43 27.13 -8.25
C HIS A 557 -18.00 27.17 -8.80
N GLN A 558 -17.06 26.55 -8.08
CA GLN A 558 -15.65 26.49 -8.47
C GLN A 558 -15.29 25.06 -8.94
N TYR A 559 -14.59 24.98 -10.06
CA TYR A 559 -14.12 23.75 -10.68
C TYR A 559 -12.60 23.76 -10.82
N THR A 560 -12.00 22.60 -10.88
CA THR A 560 -10.56 22.42 -11.21
C THR A 560 -10.35 22.05 -12.67
N ASP A 561 -11.37 21.46 -13.30
CA ASP A 561 -11.41 21.13 -14.72
C ASP A 561 -12.07 22.27 -15.49
N VAL A 562 -11.37 22.83 -16.47
CA VAL A 562 -11.86 23.96 -17.30
C VAL A 562 -13.04 23.53 -18.18
N ASN A 563 -13.03 22.28 -18.72
CA ASN A 563 -14.11 21.78 -19.57
C ASN A 563 -15.40 21.62 -18.76
N ALA A 564 -15.31 21.02 -17.55
CA ALA A 564 -16.43 20.88 -16.65
C ALA A 564 -17.01 22.25 -16.22
N ALA A 565 -16.14 23.23 -15.96
CA ALA A 565 -16.57 24.59 -15.63
C ALA A 565 -17.31 25.25 -16.79
N LEU A 566 -16.79 25.18 -18.00
CA LEU A 566 -17.41 25.78 -19.20
C LEU A 566 -18.75 25.14 -19.52
N GLN A 567 -18.87 23.81 -19.41
CA GLN A 567 -20.15 23.12 -19.62
C GLN A 567 -21.19 23.52 -18.56
N ALA A 568 -20.79 23.58 -17.29
CA ALA A 568 -21.67 24.04 -16.23
C ALA A 568 -22.07 25.51 -16.42
N HIS A 569 -21.11 26.35 -16.81
CA HIS A 569 -21.35 27.76 -17.09
C HIS A 569 -22.31 27.99 -18.24
N ARG A 570 -22.18 27.20 -19.32
CA ARG A 570 -23.12 27.21 -20.46
C ARG A 570 -24.56 26.97 -20.01
N VAL A 571 -24.79 25.97 -19.17
CA VAL A 571 -26.11 25.65 -18.62
C VAL A 571 -26.63 26.81 -17.77
N GLY A 572 -25.79 27.40 -16.93
CA GLY A 572 -26.14 28.56 -16.12
C GLY A 572 -26.52 29.80 -16.96
N VAL A 573 -25.73 30.10 -17.99
CA VAL A 573 -26.03 31.23 -18.93
C VAL A 573 -27.36 31.00 -19.64
N LEU A 574 -27.62 29.78 -20.15
CA LEU A 574 -28.89 29.44 -20.80
C LEU A 574 -30.06 29.54 -19.83
N THR A 575 -29.89 29.21 -18.55
CA THR A 575 -30.90 29.36 -17.51
C THR A 575 -31.27 30.84 -17.31
N LEU A 576 -30.30 31.74 -17.23
CA LEU A 576 -30.55 33.17 -17.13
C LEU A 576 -31.24 33.73 -18.38
N ILE A 577 -30.78 33.34 -19.58
CA ILE A 577 -31.41 33.72 -20.85
C ILE A 577 -32.86 33.21 -20.90
N LYS A 578 -33.12 31.97 -20.51
CA LYS A 578 -34.46 31.37 -20.41
C LYS A 578 -35.40 32.21 -19.55
N GLY A 579 -34.89 32.75 -18.44
CA GLY A 579 -35.66 33.65 -17.56
C GLY A 579 -36.15 34.94 -18.26
N LYS A 580 -35.34 35.49 -19.16
CA LYS A 580 -35.63 36.75 -19.86
C LYS A 580 -36.57 36.60 -21.09
N LEU A 581 -36.83 35.39 -21.59
CA LEU A 581 -37.58 35.10 -22.84
C LEU A 581 -39.10 34.86 -22.65
N GLY A 582 -39.71 35.35 -21.57
CA GLY A 582 -41.10 35.01 -21.18
C GLY A 582 -42.16 35.05 -22.28
N ALA A 583 -42.23 36.11 -23.08
CA ALA A 583 -43.20 36.27 -24.16
C ALA A 583 -42.93 35.33 -25.35
N LYS A 584 -41.67 35.17 -25.75
CA LYS A 584 -41.24 34.30 -26.85
C LYS A 584 -41.42 32.81 -26.50
N LYS A 585 -41.17 32.41 -25.26
CA LYS A 585 -41.46 31.07 -24.74
C LYS A 585 -42.97 30.73 -24.88
N LYS A 586 -43.86 31.63 -24.45
CA LYS A 586 -45.30 31.44 -24.61
C LYS A 586 -45.71 31.27 -26.08
N GLN A 587 -45.09 32.01 -26.99
CA GLN A 587 -45.37 31.92 -28.41
C GLN A 587 -44.92 30.54 -28.97
N LEU A 588 -43.70 30.06 -28.59
CA LEU A 588 -43.18 28.77 -29.03
C LEU A 588 -44.03 27.62 -28.47
N THR A 589 -44.33 27.60 -27.18
CA THR A 589 -45.17 26.57 -26.56
C THR A 589 -46.58 26.51 -27.18
N SER A 590 -47.17 27.65 -27.58
CA SER A 590 -48.42 27.64 -28.33
C SER A 590 -48.30 26.95 -29.70
N GLN A 591 -47.16 27.06 -30.37
CA GLN A 591 -46.92 26.34 -31.64
C GLN A 591 -46.76 24.83 -31.37
N VAL A 592 -46.09 24.41 -30.31
CA VAL A 592 -45.95 23.02 -29.88
C VAL A 592 -47.31 22.41 -29.63
N ASP A 593 -48.21 23.10 -28.88
CA ASP A 593 -49.57 22.61 -28.62
C ASP A 593 -50.36 22.38 -29.89
N LYS A 594 -50.26 23.25 -30.90
CA LYS A 594 -50.95 23.08 -32.17
C LYS A 594 -50.47 21.90 -32.99
N ILE A 595 -49.17 21.59 -32.94
CA ILE A 595 -48.55 20.59 -33.80
C ILE A 595 -48.62 19.18 -33.19
N PHE A 596 -48.41 19.07 -31.86
CA PHE A 596 -48.20 17.80 -31.21
C PHE A 596 -49.40 17.23 -30.45
N LYS A 597 -50.46 18.01 -30.19
CA LYS A 597 -51.62 17.62 -29.36
C LYS A 597 -52.34 16.37 -29.81
N LEU A 598 -52.28 16.02 -31.11
CA LEU A 598 -52.95 14.84 -31.72
C LEU A 598 -51.98 13.75 -32.21
N ALA A 599 -50.77 14.11 -32.64
CA ALA A 599 -49.84 13.19 -33.28
C ALA A 599 -48.84 12.54 -32.32
N PHE A 600 -48.64 13.07 -31.12
CA PHE A 600 -47.58 12.69 -30.21
C PHE A 600 -48.04 12.30 -28.79
N ALA A 601 -49.32 11.91 -28.66
CA ALA A 601 -49.86 11.39 -27.40
C ALA A 601 -49.02 10.25 -26.76
N PRO A 602 -48.25 9.43 -27.51
CA PRO A 602 -47.39 8.42 -26.95
C PRO A 602 -46.14 8.96 -26.28
N LEU A 603 -45.77 10.26 -26.47
CA LEU A 603 -44.52 10.85 -25.93
C LEU A 603 -44.65 11.32 -24.45
N GLY A 604 -45.75 11.03 -23.76
CA GLY A 604 -45.86 11.28 -22.33
C GLY A 604 -46.36 12.71 -21.99
N ASP A 605 -45.69 13.36 -21.03
CA ASP A 605 -46.09 14.65 -20.45
C ASP A 605 -45.79 15.82 -21.39
N MET A 606 -46.86 16.49 -21.88
CA MET A 606 -46.81 17.65 -22.80
C MET A 606 -46.09 18.85 -22.18
N ASP A 607 -46.17 19.04 -20.89
CA ASP A 607 -45.51 20.18 -20.24
C ASP A 607 -44.00 19.96 -20.11
N LYS A 608 -43.57 18.71 -19.85
CA LYS A 608 -42.19 18.30 -19.98
C LYS A 608 -41.65 18.47 -21.40
N LEU A 609 -42.40 18.03 -22.41
CA LEU A 609 -42.01 18.19 -23.81
C LEU A 609 -41.79 19.65 -24.19
N LYS A 610 -42.69 20.56 -23.75
CA LYS A 610 -42.53 22.02 -23.97
C LYS A 610 -41.26 22.54 -23.35
N THR A 611 -40.92 22.11 -22.13
CA THR A 611 -39.70 22.52 -21.45
C THR A 611 -38.48 22.08 -22.23
N ILE A 612 -38.40 20.83 -22.64
CA ILE A 612 -37.29 20.27 -23.40
C ILE A 612 -37.14 20.95 -24.77
N ILE A 613 -38.22 21.26 -25.48
CA ILE A 613 -38.16 22.00 -26.75
C ILE A 613 -37.64 23.42 -26.52
N ILE A 614 -38.00 24.07 -25.40
CA ILE A 614 -37.42 25.40 -25.07
C ILE A 614 -35.95 25.26 -24.83
N ASP A 615 -35.49 24.29 -24.04
CA ASP A 615 -34.09 24.08 -23.70
C ASP A 615 -33.28 23.72 -24.97
N ALA A 616 -33.74 22.80 -25.78
CA ALA A 616 -33.14 22.46 -27.06
C ALA A 616 -33.13 23.65 -28.08
N THR A 617 -34.09 24.54 -28.00
CA THR A 617 -34.14 25.76 -28.81
C THR A 617 -33.10 26.77 -28.35
N LEU A 618 -32.88 26.88 -27.04
CA LEU A 618 -31.82 27.72 -26.46
C LEU A 618 -30.43 27.24 -26.81
N ASP A 619 -30.21 25.92 -26.66
CA ASP A 619 -28.94 25.29 -27.04
C ASP A 619 -28.64 25.51 -28.53
N ALA A 620 -29.58 25.21 -29.38
CA ALA A 620 -29.44 25.41 -30.83
C ALA A 620 -29.22 26.90 -31.19
N ALA A 621 -29.95 27.79 -30.54
CA ALA A 621 -29.80 29.23 -30.81
C ALA A 621 -28.43 29.78 -30.37
N LEU A 622 -27.86 29.26 -29.32
CA LEU A 622 -26.51 29.59 -28.90
C LEU A 622 -25.46 29.01 -29.86
N GLU A 623 -25.59 27.74 -30.27
CA GLU A 623 -24.69 27.07 -31.20
C GLU A 623 -24.69 27.66 -32.63
N GLU A 624 -25.85 28.04 -33.14
CA GLU A 624 -26.01 28.55 -34.52
C GLU A 624 -25.75 30.05 -34.65
N HIS A 625 -25.87 30.78 -33.55
CA HIS A 625 -25.85 32.27 -33.54
C HIS A 625 -25.03 32.78 -32.37
N TYR A 626 -23.79 32.32 -32.17
CA TYR A 626 -22.92 32.75 -31.12
C TYR A 626 -22.23 34.10 -31.43
N VAL A 627 -21.79 34.75 -30.35
CA VAL A 627 -20.89 35.90 -30.40
C VAL A 627 -19.53 35.43 -29.94
N LEU A 628 -18.46 35.75 -30.70
CA LEU A 628 -17.10 35.38 -30.32
C LEU A 628 -16.50 36.45 -29.41
N PHE A 629 -15.92 35.97 -28.32
CA PHE A 629 -15.22 36.77 -27.33
C PHE A 629 -13.76 36.32 -27.23
N ASP A 630 -12.84 37.19 -26.82
CA ASP A 630 -11.43 36.85 -26.59
C ASP A 630 -11.20 36.56 -25.12
N HIS A 631 -11.19 35.30 -24.75
CA HIS A 631 -10.93 34.79 -23.41
C HIS A 631 -9.61 34.07 -23.29
N SER A 632 -8.66 34.28 -24.18
CA SER A 632 -7.36 33.59 -24.24
C SER A 632 -6.56 33.72 -22.93
N THR A 633 -6.74 34.81 -22.16
CA THR A 633 -6.03 35.04 -20.91
C THR A 633 -6.67 34.36 -19.71
N ASP A 634 -7.94 33.96 -19.81
CA ASP A 634 -8.69 33.31 -18.72
C ASP A 634 -8.51 31.80 -18.69
N LEU A 635 -8.11 31.22 -19.80
CA LEU A 635 -7.87 29.78 -19.94
C LEU A 635 -6.47 29.39 -19.49
N PRO A 636 -6.26 28.12 -19.08
CA PRO A 636 -4.92 27.58 -18.88
C PRO A 636 -4.23 27.37 -20.23
N GLU A 637 -2.89 27.42 -20.26
CA GLU A 637 -2.12 27.17 -21.47
C GLU A 637 -2.34 25.74 -22.05
N SER A 638 -2.77 24.83 -21.20
CA SER A 638 -3.09 23.42 -21.54
C SER A 638 -4.51 23.22 -22.05
N ALA A 639 -5.33 24.27 -22.18
CA ALA A 639 -6.69 24.15 -22.68
C ALA A 639 -6.71 23.56 -24.10
N ASP A 640 -7.52 22.56 -24.33
CA ASP A 640 -7.68 21.94 -25.65
C ASP A 640 -8.50 22.86 -26.60
N SER A 641 -8.52 22.51 -27.87
CA SER A 641 -9.24 23.29 -28.89
C SER A 641 -10.76 23.34 -28.63
N MET A 642 -11.32 22.35 -27.91
CA MET A 642 -12.75 22.32 -27.57
C MET A 642 -13.05 23.31 -26.43
N ALA A 643 -12.22 23.34 -25.39
CA ALA A 643 -12.34 24.30 -24.31
C ALA A 643 -12.18 25.74 -24.82
N VAL A 644 -11.20 25.98 -25.71
CA VAL A 644 -10.99 27.31 -26.32
C VAL A 644 -12.23 27.73 -27.10
N GLY A 645 -12.73 26.88 -28.00
CA GLY A 645 -13.92 27.17 -28.79
C GLY A 645 -15.15 27.46 -27.93
N LEU A 646 -15.39 26.62 -26.89
CA LEU A 646 -16.52 26.82 -25.99
C LEU A 646 -16.39 28.10 -25.16
N ALA A 647 -15.19 28.45 -24.72
CA ALA A 647 -14.95 29.67 -23.98
C ALA A 647 -15.19 30.92 -24.84
N GLU A 648 -14.73 30.89 -26.11
CA GLU A 648 -14.96 32.02 -27.07
C GLU A 648 -16.44 32.27 -27.32
N GLU A 649 -17.31 31.29 -27.14
CA GLU A 649 -18.77 31.39 -27.36
C GLU A 649 -19.57 31.80 -26.10
N LEU A 650 -18.96 31.81 -24.91
CA LEU A 650 -19.65 32.05 -23.64
C LEU A 650 -19.32 33.41 -23.05
N PRO A 651 -20.32 34.15 -22.50
CA PRO A 651 -20.07 35.42 -21.83
C PRO A 651 -19.47 35.26 -20.44
N PHE A 652 -18.40 36.02 -20.12
CA PHE A 652 -17.80 36.08 -18.78
C PHE A 652 -18.04 37.46 -18.10
N THR A 653 -18.60 38.42 -18.84
CA THR A 653 -18.95 39.74 -18.32
C THR A 653 -20.43 40.06 -18.53
N THR A 654 -20.94 41.07 -17.81
CA THR A 654 -22.32 41.52 -17.94
C THR A 654 -22.61 42.08 -19.32
N GLU A 655 -21.66 42.77 -19.96
CA GLU A 655 -21.74 43.30 -21.30
C GLU A 655 -21.82 42.21 -22.38
N GLU A 656 -20.96 41.20 -22.26
CA GLU A 656 -20.97 40.02 -23.15
C GLU A 656 -22.28 39.23 -23.01
N TYR A 657 -22.77 39.05 -21.78
CA TYR A 657 -24.07 38.42 -21.54
C TYR A 657 -25.22 39.20 -22.21
N ALA A 658 -25.21 40.55 -22.15
CA ALA A 658 -26.21 41.34 -22.80
C ALA A 658 -26.20 41.18 -24.32
N GLN A 659 -25.01 41.10 -24.96
CA GLN A 659 -24.86 40.82 -26.39
C GLN A 659 -25.38 39.42 -26.74
N THR A 660 -24.99 38.39 -25.97
CA THR A 660 -25.44 37.00 -26.17
C THR A 660 -26.96 36.90 -26.05
N LEU A 661 -27.57 37.58 -25.05
CA LEU A 661 -29.03 37.63 -24.84
C LEU A 661 -29.74 38.24 -26.02
N GLU A 662 -29.25 39.37 -26.57
CA GLU A 662 -29.84 40.03 -27.71
C GLU A 662 -29.89 39.14 -28.95
N VAL A 663 -28.76 38.47 -29.25
CA VAL A 663 -28.60 37.62 -30.42
C VAL A 663 -29.47 36.35 -30.29
N VAL A 664 -29.39 35.63 -29.14
CA VAL A 664 -30.21 34.43 -28.90
C VAL A 664 -31.71 34.81 -28.90
N ALA A 665 -32.09 35.90 -28.24
CA ALA A 665 -33.47 36.34 -28.23
C ALA A 665 -33.99 36.63 -29.65
N SER A 666 -33.21 37.29 -30.51
CA SER A 666 -33.61 37.61 -31.88
C SER A 666 -33.90 36.38 -32.73
N ASN A 667 -33.11 35.34 -32.60
CA ASN A 667 -33.19 34.10 -33.39
C ASN A 667 -34.09 32.99 -32.76
N PHE A 668 -34.44 33.09 -31.49
CA PHE A 668 -35.12 32.04 -30.72
C PHE A 668 -36.34 31.42 -31.40
N LEU A 669 -37.23 32.18 -31.99
CA LEU A 669 -38.43 31.65 -32.63
C LEU A 669 -38.13 30.92 -33.96
N LEU A 670 -37.17 31.39 -34.73
CA LEU A 670 -36.78 30.75 -36.01
C LEU A 670 -36.10 29.43 -35.74
N THR A 671 -35.11 29.40 -34.79
CA THR A 671 -34.42 28.19 -34.36
C THR A 671 -35.40 27.19 -33.74
N GLY A 672 -36.37 27.67 -32.92
CA GLY A 672 -37.40 26.81 -32.33
C GLY A 672 -38.30 26.11 -33.37
N GLN A 673 -38.56 26.73 -34.49
CA GLN A 673 -39.27 26.10 -35.63
C GLN A 673 -38.42 24.98 -36.26
N GLY A 674 -37.10 25.18 -36.34
CA GLY A 674 -36.11 24.17 -36.78
C GLY A 674 -36.17 22.93 -35.87
N VAL A 675 -36.06 23.15 -34.54
CA VAL A 675 -36.11 22.11 -33.51
C VAL A 675 -37.40 21.28 -33.65
N ILE A 676 -38.55 21.95 -33.73
CA ILE A 676 -39.87 21.30 -33.91
C ILE A 676 -39.88 20.47 -35.20
N LYS A 677 -39.32 20.96 -36.29
CA LYS A 677 -39.25 20.23 -37.57
C LYS A 677 -38.38 18.96 -37.46
N THR A 678 -37.26 19.03 -36.80
CA THR A 678 -36.38 17.88 -36.54
C THR A 678 -37.11 16.81 -35.73
N LEU A 679 -37.73 17.20 -34.63
CA LEU A 679 -38.52 16.29 -33.80
C LEU A 679 -39.65 15.61 -34.59
N LYS A 680 -40.34 16.36 -35.39
CA LYS A 680 -41.41 15.80 -36.27
C LYS A 680 -40.88 14.78 -37.28
N ASN A 681 -39.71 15.05 -37.87
CA ASN A 681 -39.05 14.14 -38.82
C ASN A 681 -38.62 12.84 -38.12
N VAL A 682 -37.95 12.91 -36.98
CA VAL A 682 -37.53 11.73 -36.17
C VAL A 682 -38.76 10.85 -35.89
N TYR A 683 -39.86 11.44 -35.35
CA TYR A 683 -41.05 10.68 -34.98
C TYR A 683 -41.76 10.04 -36.18
N THR A 684 -41.80 10.74 -37.30
CA THR A 684 -42.41 10.22 -38.53
C THR A 684 -41.63 9.01 -39.08
N ARG A 685 -40.28 9.07 -39.05
CA ARG A 685 -39.45 7.95 -39.45
C ARG A 685 -39.59 6.76 -38.50
N TRP A 686 -39.60 7.01 -37.18
CA TRP A 686 -39.81 5.97 -36.19
C TRP A 686 -41.11 5.21 -36.36
N GLN A 687 -42.22 5.93 -36.66
CA GLN A 687 -43.51 5.28 -36.96
C GLN A 687 -43.45 4.38 -38.20
N ARG A 688 -42.74 4.83 -39.26
CA ARG A 688 -42.53 4.01 -40.48
C ARG A 688 -41.73 2.74 -40.19
N ILE A 689 -40.63 2.86 -39.41
CA ILE A 689 -39.83 1.71 -39.05
C ILE A 689 -40.66 0.70 -38.27
N ARG A 690 -41.41 1.15 -37.26
CA ARG A 690 -42.31 0.27 -36.50
C ARG A 690 -43.37 -0.43 -37.39
N GLN A 691 -43.91 0.31 -38.33
CA GLN A 691 -44.86 -0.30 -39.28
C GLN A 691 -44.15 -1.31 -40.19
N GLY A 692 -42.95 -1.03 -40.68
CA GLY A 692 -42.14 -1.95 -41.46
C GLY A 692 -41.85 -3.25 -40.72
N LEU A 693 -41.43 -3.16 -39.46
CA LEU A 693 -41.17 -4.35 -38.61
C LEU A 693 -42.42 -5.24 -38.41
N LEU A 694 -43.61 -4.65 -38.31
CA LEU A 694 -44.88 -5.40 -38.18
C LEU A 694 -45.25 -6.16 -39.45
N MET A 695 -44.67 -5.81 -40.61
CA MET A 695 -44.96 -6.47 -41.89
C MET A 695 -44.01 -7.63 -42.19
N LEU A 696 -42.90 -7.74 -41.46
CA LEU A 696 -41.88 -8.80 -41.64
C LEU A 696 -42.31 -10.09 -40.91
N ASP A 697 -42.00 -11.23 -41.55
CA ASP A 697 -42.22 -12.55 -40.99
C ASP A 697 -41.15 -12.88 -39.95
N ARG A 698 -41.54 -13.00 -38.68
CA ARG A 698 -40.60 -13.30 -37.58
C ARG A 698 -39.96 -14.70 -37.66
N GLU A 699 -40.57 -15.64 -38.37
CA GLU A 699 -39.98 -16.98 -38.56
C GLU A 699 -38.81 -16.92 -39.54
N ILE A 700 -38.84 -15.97 -40.48
CA ILE A 700 -37.76 -15.79 -41.48
C ILE A 700 -36.70 -14.77 -41.05
N PHE A 701 -37.14 -13.65 -40.51
CA PHE A 701 -36.28 -12.48 -40.23
C PHE A 701 -36.00 -12.28 -38.73
N GLY A 702 -36.23 -13.30 -37.89
CA GLY A 702 -36.22 -13.17 -36.42
C GLY A 702 -34.97 -12.49 -35.86
N GLU A 703 -33.74 -12.95 -36.17
CA GLU A 703 -32.50 -12.39 -35.68
C GLU A 703 -32.27 -10.92 -36.10
N SER A 704 -32.62 -10.58 -37.36
CA SER A 704 -32.52 -9.21 -37.85
C SER A 704 -33.53 -8.29 -37.18
N ILE A 705 -34.75 -8.79 -36.91
CA ILE A 705 -35.79 -8.04 -36.20
C ILE A 705 -35.39 -7.77 -34.76
N GLU A 706 -34.83 -8.76 -34.07
CA GLU A 706 -34.33 -8.62 -32.70
C GLU A 706 -33.23 -7.57 -32.62
N ASP A 707 -32.20 -7.60 -33.50
CA ASP A 707 -31.15 -6.60 -33.52
C ASP A 707 -31.68 -5.18 -33.83
N ILE A 708 -32.70 -5.04 -34.69
CA ILE A 708 -33.31 -3.73 -34.96
C ILE A 708 -34.14 -3.27 -33.74
N GLU A 709 -34.89 -4.17 -33.09
CA GLU A 709 -35.64 -3.84 -31.88
C GLU A 709 -34.70 -3.42 -30.73
N ASP A 710 -33.58 -4.13 -30.54
CA ASP A 710 -32.52 -3.78 -29.56
C ASP A 710 -31.89 -2.43 -29.89
N GLN A 711 -31.58 -2.14 -31.17
CA GLN A 711 -31.07 -0.83 -31.58
C GLN A 711 -32.07 0.28 -31.29
N LEU A 712 -33.39 0.05 -31.54
CA LEU A 712 -34.43 1.03 -31.23
C LEU A 712 -34.59 1.27 -29.73
N GLU A 713 -34.37 0.24 -28.90
CA GLU A 713 -34.35 0.36 -27.44
C GLU A 713 -33.13 1.11 -26.95
N ASP A 714 -31.95 0.79 -27.47
CA ASP A 714 -30.70 1.47 -27.18
C ASP A 714 -30.69 2.95 -27.60
N LEU A 715 -31.30 3.28 -28.71
CA LEU A 715 -31.52 4.65 -29.14
C LEU A 715 -32.57 5.40 -28.32
N HIS A 716 -33.31 4.71 -27.44
CA HIS A 716 -34.37 5.29 -26.61
C HIS A 716 -35.45 6.06 -27.42
N LEU A 717 -35.78 5.61 -28.60
CA LEU A 717 -36.61 6.37 -29.52
C LEU A 717 -38.03 6.66 -29.01
N ALA A 718 -38.52 5.92 -28.01
CA ALA A 718 -39.81 6.21 -27.37
C ALA A 718 -39.75 7.48 -26.50
N ASP A 719 -38.60 7.78 -25.92
CA ASP A 719 -38.42 8.83 -24.94
C ASP A 719 -37.08 9.59 -25.07
N PHE A 720 -36.43 9.54 -26.24
CA PHE A 720 -35.12 10.18 -26.50
C PHE A 720 -35.08 11.67 -26.13
N VAL A 721 -36.19 12.37 -26.34
CA VAL A 721 -36.33 13.79 -26.00
C VAL A 721 -36.14 14.08 -24.51
N TYR A 722 -36.34 13.06 -23.63
CA TYR A 722 -36.19 13.17 -22.18
C TYR A 722 -34.88 12.69 -21.65
N ARG A 723 -34.08 11.97 -22.48
CA ARG A 723 -32.85 11.29 -22.05
C ARG A 723 -31.58 11.78 -22.71
N MET A 724 -31.68 12.58 -23.78
CA MET A 724 -30.52 13.00 -24.56
C MET A 724 -30.49 14.48 -24.84
N ASP A 725 -29.29 15.02 -24.95
CA ASP A 725 -29.04 16.41 -25.32
C ASP A 725 -29.41 16.67 -26.78
N TYR A 726 -29.73 17.93 -27.11
CA TYR A 726 -30.12 18.34 -28.45
C TYR A 726 -29.07 18.07 -29.51
N SER A 727 -27.79 18.17 -29.19
CA SER A 727 -26.69 17.85 -30.10
C SER A 727 -26.78 16.41 -30.65
N HIS A 728 -27.26 15.48 -29.85
CA HIS A 728 -27.51 14.09 -30.27
C HIS A 728 -28.79 13.95 -31.09
N TRP A 729 -29.85 14.76 -30.84
CA TRP A 729 -31.06 14.72 -31.67
C TRP A 729 -30.81 14.99 -33.16
N GLN A 730 -29.82 15.87 -33.47
CA GLN A 730 -29.52 16.18 -34.87
C GLN A 730 -29.03 14.97 -35.67
N GLN A 731 -28.53 13.94 -35.01
CA GLN A 731 -28.03 12.73 -35.65
C GLN A 731 -29.12 11.68 -35.87
N TYR A 732 -30.17 11.69 -35.06
CA TYR A 732 -31.26 10.70 -35.15
C TYR A 732 -31.88 10.54 -36.54
N PRO A 733 -32.18 11.58 -37.29
CA PRO A 733 -32.71 11.42 -38.64
C PRO A 733 -31.84 10.53 -39.52
N ARG A 734 -30.48 10.56 -39.34
CA ARG A 734 -29.55 9.71 -40.08
C ARG A 734 -29.57 8.25 -39.63
N TYR A 735 -29.59 8.00 -38.34
CA TYR A 735 -29.70 6.62 -37.82
C TYR A 735 -31.02 5.98 -38.19
N LEU A 736 -32.11 6.73 -38.13
CA LEU A 736 -33.42 6.24 -38.58
C LEU A 736 -33.50 6.05 -40.08
N GLU A 737 -32.86 6.92 -40.87
CA GLU A 737 -32.76 6.74 -42.33
C GLU A 737 -31.98 5.47 -42.66
N ALA A 738 -30.90 5.18 -41.94
CA ALA A 738 -30.15 3.94 -42.09
C ALA A 738 -31.00 2.71 -41.78
N LEU A 739 -31.85 2.77 -40.75
CA LEU A 739 -32.81 1.70 -40.42
C LEU A 739 -33.91 1.55 -41.49
N GLU A 740 -34.45 2.65 -42.04
CA GLU A 740 -35.38 2.59 -43.16
C GLU A 740 -34.75 1.88 -44.37
N ILE A 741 -33.49 2.26 -44.75
CA ILE A 741 -32.73 1.62 -45.82
C ILE A 741 -32.48 0.13 -45.54
N ARG A 742 -32.13 -0.22 -44.31
CA ARG A 742 -31.92 -1.61 -43.89
C ARG A 742 -33.21 -2.44 -44.04
N LEU A 743 -34.33 -1.94 -43.55
CA LEU A 743 -35.63 -2.62 -43.68
C LEU A 743 -36.04 -2.83 -45.14
N GLU A 744 -35.86 -1.83 -46.00
CA GLU A 744 -36.16 -1.97 -47.45
C GLU A 744 -35.34 -3.06 -48.14
N ARG A 745 -34.11 -3.32 -47.66
CA ARG A 745 -33.19 -4.31 -48.20
C ARG A 745 -33.31 -5.70 -47.59
N LEU A 746 -33.80 -5.78 -46.36
CA LEU A 746 -33.83 -7.00 -45.59
C LEU A 746 -34.54 -8.14 -46.31
N GLU A 747 -35.70 -7.88 -46.98
CA GLU A 747 -36.42 -8.86 -47.75
C GLU A 747 -35.67 -9.44 -48.95
N HIS A 748 -34.67 -8.72 -49.46
CA HIS A 748 -33.92 -9.09 -50.66
C HIS A 748 -32.48 -9.57 -50.38
N ASN A 749 -31.98 -9.38 -49.17
CA ASN A 749 -30.56 -9.65 -48.85
C ASN A 749 -30.39 -10.05 -47.36
N LEU A 750 -31.12 -11.04 -46.91
CA LEU A 750 -31.08 -11.51 -45.55
C LEU A 750 -29.67 -12.00 -45.11
N ASP A 751 -29.02 -12.78 -45.97
CA ASP A 751 -27.69 -13.33 -45.63
C ASP A 751 -26.66 -12.22 -45.34
N ALA A 752 -26.64 -11.13 -46.11
CA ALA A 752 -25.73 -10.01 -45.84
C ALA A 752 -26.15 -9.18 -44.63
N ASP A 753 -27.43 -9.16 -44.27
CA ASP A 753 -27.90 -8.52 -43.04
C ASP A 753 -27.42 -9.31 -41.80
N LEU A 754 -27.58 -10.64 -41.84
CA LEU A 754 -27.11 -11.52 -40.78
C LEU A 754 -25.57 -11.46 -40.59
N ASP A 755 -24.79 -11.42 -41.69
CA ASP A 755 -23.36 -11.20 -41.64
C ASP A 755 -23.03 -9.87 -40.90
N GLY A 756 -23.82 -8.83 -41.14
CA GLY A 756 -23.74 -7.55 -40.46
C GLY A 756 -24.04 -7.64 -38.97
N VAL A 757 -25.09 -8.38 -38.59
CA VAL A 757 -25.49 -8.63 -37.19
C VAL A 757 -24.37 -9.34 -36.45
N TYR A 758 -23.84 -10.43 -37.00
CA TYR A 758 -22.72 -11.17 -36.40
C TYR A 758 -21.43 -10.31 -36.27
N ALA A 759 -21.21 -9.37 -37.19
CA ALA A 759 -20.09 -8.44 -37.07
C ALA A 759 -20.21 -7.44 -35.89
N LEU A 760 -21.45 -7.31 -35.33
CA LEU A 760 -21.72 -6.44 -34.19
C LEU A 760 -21.67 -7.17 -32.84
N ASP A 761 -21.81 -8.51 -32.78
CA ASP A 761 -21.91 -9.29 -31.54
C ASP A 761 -20.93 -8.88 -30.45
N LEU A 762 -19.63 -8.86 -30.78
CA LEU A 762 -18.58 -8.46 -29.84
C LEU A 762 -18.78 -7.04 -29.28
N HIS A 763 -19.31 -6.14 -30.11
CA HIS A 763 -19.50 -4.73 -29.73
C HIS A 763 -20.74 -4.55 -28.86
N MET A 764 -21.77 -5.35 -29.11
CA MET A 764 -23.01 -5.37 -28.31
C MET A 764 -22.76 -6.01 -26.95
N GLU A 765 -21.97 -7.10 -26.87
CA GLU A 765 -21.54 -7.69 -25.59
C GLU A 765 -20.76 -6.68 -24.72
N ARG A 766 -19.89 -5.91 -25.36
CA ARG A 766 -19.12 -4.86 -24.68
C ARG A 766 -20.01 -3.75 -24.10
N LEU A 767 -21.05 -3.35 -24.84
CA LEU A 767 -22.02 -2.34 -24.39
C LEU A 767 -22.92 -2.86 -23.27
N ALA A 768 -23.39 -4.11 -23.37
CA ALA A 768 -24.29 -4.74 -22.38
C ALA A 768 -23.60 -4.97 -21.02
N GLY A 769 -22.29 -5.19 -20.99
CA GLY A 769 -21.51 -5.53 -19.78
C GLY A 769 -21.23 -4.36 -18.84
N ARG A 770 -21.63 -3.10 -19.13
CA ARG A 770 -21.25 -1.93 -18.32
C ARG A 770 -22.44 -1.09 -17.84
N ALA A 771 -22.36 -0.75 -16.52
CA ALA A 771 -23.35 0.10 -15.85
C ALA A 771 -23.12 1.62 -16.10
N ASP A 772 -21.87 2.04 -16.40
CA ASP A 772 -21.54 3.45 -16.64
C ASP A 772 -21.66 3.78 -18.13
N LYS A 773 -22.79 4.35 -18.50
CA LYS A 773 -23.13 4.69 -19.90
C LYS A 773 -22.41 5.96 -20.38
N ASP A 774 -21.98 6.85 -19.50
CA ASP A 774 -21.33 8.11 -19.87
C ASP A 774 -19.87 7.88 -20.31
N ALA A 775 -19.15 7.03 -19.60
CA ALA A 775 -17.75 6.71 -19.92
C ALA A 775 -17.56 6.02 -21.29
N ILE A 776 -18.61 5.36 -21.80
CA ILE A 776 -18.60 4.64 -23.09
C ILE A 776 -19.40 5.35 -24.19
N SER A 777 -19.82 6.59 -23.94
CA SER A 777 -20.72 7.33 -24.86
C SER A 777 -20.12 7.45 -26.26
N GLU A 778 -18.84 7.85 -26.41
CA GLU A 778 -18.18 7.95 -27.71
C GLU A 778 -18.09 6.61 -28.44
N TYR A 779 -17.79 5.53 -27.73
CA TYR A 779 -17.74 4.19 -28.30
C TYR A 779 -19.11 3.75 -28.82
N ARG A 780 -20.17 4.03 -28.06
CA ARG A 780 -21.55 3.74 -28.44
C ARG A 780 -21.94 4.43 -29.75
N TRP A 781 -21.66 5.74 -29.87
CA TRP A 781 -21.95 6.47 -31.11
C TRP A 781 -21.09 6.01 -32.28
N MET A 782 -19.88 5.57 -32.01
CA MET A 782 -19.02 4.96 -33.04
C MET A 782 -19.60 3.61 -33.52
N VAL A 783 -20.24 2.84 -32.66
CA VAL A 783 -20.97 1.61 -33.04
C VAL A 783 -22.17 1.94 -33.93
N GLU A 784 -22.91 3.00 -33.63
CA GLU A 784 -24.02 3.46 -34.50
C GLU A 784 -23.53 3.89 -35.90
N GLU A 785 -22.40 4.59 -36.00
CA GLU A 785 -21.79 4.89 -37.31
C GLU A 785 -21.29 3.61 -38.02
N TYR A 786 -20.88 2.58 -37.29
CA TYR A 786 -20.51 1.30 -37.88
C TYR A 786 -21.74 0.55 -38.41
N ARG A 787 -22.91 0.63 -37.72
CA ARG A 787 -24.17 0.14 -38.24
C ARG A 787 -24.53 0.78 -39.58
N ILE A 788 -24.38 2.09 -39.77
CA ILE A 788 -24.57 2.77 -41.07
C ILE A 788 -23.68 2.15 -42.14
N GLN A 789 -22.39 1.89 -41.83
CA GLN A 789 -21.48 1.27 -42.79
C GLN A 789 -21.86 -0.15 -43.18
N LEU A 790 -22.40 -0.96 -42.26
CA LEU A 790 -22.81 -2.34 -42.53
C LEU A 790 -24.10 -2.42 -43.31
N PHE A 791 -25.12 -1.67 -42.93
CA PHE A 791 -26.48 -1.88 -43.40
C PHE A 791 -26.99 -0.85 -44.39
N ALA A 792 -26.43 0.37 -44.40
CA ALA A 792 -27.06 1.49 -45.13
C ALA A 792 -26.22 2.10 -46.26
N GLN A 793 -25.24 1.38 -46.82
CA GLN A 793 -24.47 1.92 -47.95
C GLN A 793 -25.39 2.26 -49.12
N PRO A 794 -25.18 3.37 -49.86
CA PRO A 794 -23.98 4.23 -49.91
C PRO A 794 -24.00 5.42 -48.95
N MET A 795 -24.82 5.36 -47.89
CA MET A 795 -24.79 6.41 -46.86
C MET A 795 -23.41 6.56 -46.20
N LYS A 796 -22.91 7.81 -46.16
CA LYS A 796 -21.57 8.07 -45.59
C LYS A 796 -21.59 8.15 -44.07
N THR A 797 -20.61 7.53 -43.44
CA THR A 797 -20.34 7.71 -42.00
C THR A 797 -19.71 9.08 -41.74
N ARG A 798 -19.98 9.67 -40.54
CA ARG A 798 -19.36 10.95 -40.12
C ARG A 798 -17.86 10.79 -39.87
N MET A 799 -17.44 9.62 -39.45
CA MET A 799 -16.04 9.28 -39.19
C MET A 799 -15.69 7.95 -39.83
N ALA A 800 -14.43 7.70 -40.03
CA ALA A 800 -13.99 6.42 -40.55
C ALA A 800 -14.08 5.36 -39.44
N VAL A 801 -14.95 4.36 -39.66
CA VAL A 801 -15.21 3.26 -38.71
C VAL A 801 -14.69 1.94 -39.27
N SER A 802 -14.26 1.05 -38.41
CA SER A 802 -13.88 -0.33 -38.72
C SER A 802 -13.75 -1.14 -37.42
N PRO A 803 -13.83 -2.48 -37.47
CA PRO A 803 -13.65 -3.32 -36.27
C PRO A 803 -12.35 -3.02 -35.52
N LYS A 804 -11.26 -2.76 -36.22
CA LYS A 804 -9.97 -2.40 -35.63
C LYS A 804 -10.02 -1.05 -34.89
N ARG A 805 -10.73 -0.07 -35.44
CA ARG A 805 -10.85 1.25 -34.81
C ARG A 805 -11.79 1.19 -33.59
N LEU A 806 -12.87 0.43 -33.69
CA LEU A 806 -13.77 0.18 -32.55
C LEU A 806 -13.04 -0.53 -31.42
N SER A 807 -12.23 -1.56 -31.70
CA SER A 807 -11.44 -2.23 -30.67
C SER A 807 -10.43 -1.27 -30.02
N LYS A 808 -9.74 -0.44 -30.83
CA LYS A 808 -8.81 0.58 -30.29
C LYS A 808 -9.54 1.63 -29.43
N MET A 809 -10.77 2.00 -29.80
CA MET A 809 -11.57 2.93 -28.99
C MET A 809 -12.01 2.27 -27.69
N TRP A 810 -12.43 1.00 -27.75
CA TRP A 810 -12.77 0.23 -26.54
C TRP A 810 -11.62 0.16 -25.57
N ASP A 811 -10.39 -0.16 -26.04
CA ASP A 811 -9.18 -0.23 -25.22
C ASP A 811 -8.82 1.12 -24.54
N LYS A 812 -9.37 2.24 -25.04
CA LYS A 812 -9.19 3.57 -24.44
C LYS A 812 -10.19 3.86 -23.33
N VAL A 813 -11.43 3.33 -23.44
CA VAL A 813 -12.54 3.65 -22.52
C VAL A 813 -12.85 2.49 -21.55
N SER A 814 -12.24 1.32 -21.74
CA SER A 814 -12.33 0.17 -20.85
C SER A 814 -11.27 0.16 -19.78
#